data_2ab73a1b3dcfc87fce678362ab344969
#
_entry.id   2ab73a1b3dcfc87fce678362ab344969
#
_cell.length_a   1.000
_cell.length_b   1.000
_cell.length_c   1.000
_cell.angle_alpha   90.00
_cell.angle_beta   90.00
_cell.angle_gamma   90.00
#
_symmetry.space_group_name_H-M   'P 1'
#
loop_
_entity.id
_entity.type
_entity.pdbx_description
1 polymer ?
#
loop_
_entity_poly.entity_id
_entity_poly.type
_entity_poly.pdbx_seq_one_letter_code
_entity_poly.pdbx_strand_id
1 'polypeptide(L)'
;MTSARVFKNLCNLWIALSIFALLVTTHAQTLTPTPTPSPTATPTPEEETIIPTFETQKLARTYILDVPSPRGQITDRNGVSLAQNRLSYNLAINFPTPLDFSDTQAVGFAREKIDKAGNLLGRRLRISDETILRHYRNRGIMPLEIAQNLNEAEYKEIKDNLPPDTIVRPIYARVYPSGKLAGQVIGYTGKTGRNPDGIVDNHETLWPETEGREGLEQTFNDMLTGKHGEYKLTFDKDGRKTSEKLITPPEPGYNVVTTLDARLQELAEKALEAKAKRGAIVIVDPSNGDILALASWPTYDPNLFVPSISSERLKSLQNDPDIPLLPRAYRSAYPPGSTFKIAVGIAALESGAVYPDDRFECVPSIQIGNLTYHNWKKGDRGALNFVQALTESCDTWFYQAGIKTGAEPIIEWALKLGFGAKCGIPLRGEVEGRVPNDEYMKATHGRRLLNGDIANMSIGQGDIQVTPLQLAQAMGIIANGGTFYQTRLVQQVQTFDNQVVTAYQVRAKRTLDLSSETLDELRTGMINVVNGAGGTAHQASLDNVEVAGKTGTAQWGPKNKERTAAWFAGFLPTDHPQYAFAALYEGDVGSNMHGGSTAAPMVADVFKEIYKGEKVASRPQRREREVPEVRRAEPVEEEDESD
;
A
#
# COMPACT_ATOMS: atom_id res chain seq x y z
N MET A 1 -44.26 -12.21 -12.81
CA MET A 1 -44.39 -13.66 -12.57
C MET A 1 -43.46 -14.45 -13.47
N THR A 2 -42.13 -14.36 -13.28
CA THR A 2 -41.15 -15.19 -14.01
C THR A 2 -39.76 -15.15 -13.36
N SER A 3 -39.68 -15.15 -12.03
CA SER A 3 -38.39 -15.15 -11.31
C SER A 3 -38.21 -16.30 -10.31
N ALA A 4 -39.18 -17.20 -10.18
CA ALA A 4 -39.18 -18.26 -9.16
C ALA A 4 -38.84 -19.67 -9.70
N ARG A 5 -38.52 -19.82 -10.99
CA ARG A 5 -38.28 -21.15 -11.63
C ARG A 5 -36.79 -21.46 -11.90
N VAL A 6 -35.90 -20.51 -11.78
CA VAL A 6 -34.45 -20.73 -12.06
C VAL A 6 -33.68 -21.19 -10.82
N PHE A 7 -34.17 -20.92 -9.61
CA PHE A 7 -33.47 -21.30 -8.37
C PHE A 7 -33.68 -22.76 -7.91
N LYS A 8 -34.66 -23.49 -8.49
CA LYS A 8 -34.92 -24.88 -8.09
C LYS A 8 -34.09 -25.94 -8.86
N ASN A 9 -33.45 -25.57 -9.95
CA ASN A 9 -32.65 -26.52 -10.74
C ASN A 9 -31.15 -26.53 -10.38
N LEU A 10 -30.69 -25.58 -9.60
CA LEU A 10 -29.27 -25.54 -9.14
C LEU A 10 -29.03 -26.32 -7.83
N CYS A 11 -30.05 -26.53 -7.00
CA CYS A 11 -29.91 -27.35 -5.79
C CYS A 11 -29.93 -28.87 -6.05
N ASN A 12 -30.50 -29.33 -7.18
CA ASN A 12 -30.55 -30.78 -7.48
C ASN A 12 -29.28 -31.30 -8.16
N LEU A 13 -28.39 -30.43 -8.64
CA LEU A 13 -27.14 -30.86 -9.30
C LEU A 13 -26.01 -31.10 -8.28
N TRP A 14 -26.09 -30.54 -7.06
CA TRP A 14 -25.09 -30.75 -6.02
C TRP A 14 -25.34 -32.03 -5.19
N ILE A 15 -26.58 -32.54 -5.14
CA ILE A 15 -26.91 -33.76 -4.40
C ILE A 15 -26.58 -35.02 -5.25
N ALA A 16 -26.56 -34.90 -6.58
CA ALA A 16 -26.20 -36.02 -7.47
C ALA A 16 -24.68 -36.27 -7.59
N LEU A 17 -23.82 -35.26 -7.30
CA LEU A 17 -22.36 -35.46 -7.31
C LEU A 17 -21.81 -35.97 -5.99
N SER A 18 -22.54 -35.87 -4.89
CA SER A 18 -22.10 -36.38 -3.57
C SER A 18 -22.39 -37.86 -3.33
N ILE A 19 -23.21 -38.50 -4.17
CA ILE A 19 -23.59 -39.92 -4.06
C ILE A 19 -22.68 -40.82 -4.96
N PHE A 20 -21.95 -40.25 -5.93
CA PHE A 20 -21.09 -41.05 -6.82
C PHE A 20 -19.64 -41.23 -6.32
N ALA A 21 -19.27 -40.58 -5.18
CA ALA A 21 -17.94 -40.71 -4.58
C ALA A 21 -17.84 -41.74 -3.46
N LEU A 22 -18.92 -42.52 -3.17
CA LEU A 22 -18.96 -43.47 -2.05
C LEU A 22 -19.06 -44.96 -2.47
N LEU A 23 -18.81 -45.31 -3.75
CA LEU A 23 -19.05 -46.67 -4.25
C LEU A 23 -17.86 -47.32 -4.96
N VAL A 24 -16.62 -46.87 -4.75
CA VAL A 24 -15.44 -47.60 -5.24
C VAL A 24 -14.34 -47.64 -4.17
N THR A 25 -14.54 -48.35 -3.10
CA THR A 25 -13.46 -48.96 -2.29
C THR A 25 -13.99 -50.12 -1.47
N THR A 26 -14.13 -51.28 -2.07
CA THR A 26 -14.09 -52.56 -1.35
C THR A 26 -13.39 -53.54 -2.27
N HIS A 27 -12.22 -53.98 -1.87
CA HIS A 27 -11.64 -55.33 -1.90
C HIS A 27 -10.12 -55.26 -1.98
N ALA A 28 -9.48 -55.34 -0.84
CA ALA A 28 -8.21 -56.03 -0.66
C ALA A 28 -8.16 -56.53 0.79
N GLN A 29 -8.52 -57.78 0.96
CA GLN A 29 -8.27 -58.52 2.21
C GLN A 29 -6.78 -58.86 2.30
N THR A 30 -6.08 -58.30 3.27
CA THR A 30 -4.81 -58.82 3.77
C THR A 30 -5.02 -59.39 5.18
N LEU A 31 -4.76 -60.68 5.27
CA LEU A 31 -4.76 -61.44 6.52
C LEU A 31 -3.73 -60.86 7.51
N THR A 32 -4.20 -60.37 8.65
CA THR A 32 -3.34 -60.01 9.79
C THR A 32 -3.28 -61.16 10.77
N PRO A 33 -2.10 -61.49 11.35
CA PRO A 33 -1.97 -62.53 12.35
C PRO A 33 -2.60 -62.11 13.69
N THR A 34 -3.23 -63.06 14.35
CA THR A 34 -3.86 -62.96 15.67
C THR A 34 -2.86 -62.50 16.73
N PRO A 35 -3.11 -61.44 17.49
CA PRO A 35 -2.24 -61.05 18.59
C PRO A 35 -2.48 -61.95 19.81
N THR A 36 -1.39 -62.42 20.40
CA THR A 36 -1.31 -63.08 21.70
C THR A 36 -1.86 -62.15 22.80
N PRO A 37 -2.63 -62.65 23.77
CA PRO A 37 -3.16 -61.77 24.83
C PRO A 37 -1.99 -61.31 25.73
N SER A 38 -1.82 -59.99 25.81
CA SER A 38 -0.98 -59.33 26.81
C SER A 38 -1.62 -59.41 28.20
N PRO A 39 -0.81 -59.45 29.25
CA PRO A 39 -1.35 -59.55 30.61
C PRO A 39 -2.15 -58.32 30.97
N THR A 40 -3.31 -58.56 31.55
CA THR A 40 -4.26 -57.59 32.09
C THR A 40 -3.53 -56.59 33.02
N ALA A 41 -3.43 -55.33 32.57
CA ALA A 41 -2.99 -54.27 33.47
C ALA A 41 -4.05 -54.05 34.54
N THR A 42 -3.63 -54.05 35.78
CA THR A 42 -4.43 -53.65 36.94
C THR A 42 -4.96 -52.23 36.70
N PRO A 43 -6.25 -51.95 36.85
CA PRO A 43 -6.77 -50.60 36.68
C PRO A 43 -6.10 -49.69 37.71
N THR A 44 -5.37 -48.69 37.20
CA THR A 44 -4.97 -47.52 37.99
C THR A 44 -6.27 -46.89 38.53
N PRO A 45 -6.33 -46.47 39.82
CA PRO A 45 -7.51 -45.79 40.32
C PRO A 45 -7.83 -44.62 39.39
N GLU A 46 -9.01 -44.60 38.82
CA GLU A 46 -9.54 -43.41 38.15
C GLU A 46 -9.40 -42.27 39.16
N GLU A 47 -8.56 -41.28 38.85
CA GLU A 47 -8.69 -39.97 39.47
C GLU A 47 -10.16 -39.58 39.27
N GLU A 48 -10.94 -39.67 40.35
CA GLU A 48 -12.28 -39.10 40.37
C GLU A 48 -12.13 -37.62 39.94
N THR A 49 -12.47 -37.31 38.71
CA THR A 49 -12.69 -35.95 38.27
C THR A 49 -13.83 -35.43 39.11
N ILE A 50 -13.48 -34.81 40.24
CA ILE A 50 -14.43 -34.08 41.07
C ILE A 50 -15.01 -33.00 40.16
N ILE A 51 -16.20 -33.23 39.61
CA ILE A 51 -16.98 -32.20 38.92
C ILE A 51 -17.28 -31.17 40.00
N PRO A 52 -16.71 -29.94 39.91
CA PRO A 52 -16.88 -28.96 40.95
C PRO A 52 -18.38 -28.65 41.07
N THR A 53 -18.95 -28.83 42.25
CA THR A 53 -20.32 -28.38 42.54
C THR A 53 -20.36 -26.85 42.45
N PHE A 54 -21.54 -26.25 42.22
CA PHE A 54 -21.71 -24.79 42.15
C PHE A 54 -21.12 -24.06 43.37
N GLU A 55 -21.09 -24.67 44.53
CA GLU A 55 -20.47 -24.16 45.75
C GLU A 55 -18.96 -24.28 45.75
N THR A 56 -18.40 -25.38 45.25
CA THR A 56 -16.95 -25.55 45.12
C THR A 56 -16.35 -24.68 44.01
N GLN A 57 -17.13 -24.35 42.98
CA GLN A 57 -16.73 -23.39 41.96
C GLN A 57 -16.64 -21.95 42.50
N LYS A 58 -17.33 -21.60 43.61
CA LYS A 58 -17.17 -20.34 44.31
C LYS A 58 -15.91 -20.27 45.19
N LEU A 59 -15.35 -21.37 45.56
CA LEU A 59 -14.44 -21.47 46.70
C LEU A 59 -12.94 -21.49 46.34
N ALA A 60 -12.57 -21.90 45.14
CA ALA A 60 -11.19 -21.80 44.67
C ALA A 60 -11.18 -21.58 43.15
N ARG A 61 -10.64 -20.45 42.72
CA ARG A 61 -10.63 -20.09 41.30
C ARG A 61 -9.21 -19.91 40.81
N THR A 62 -8.97 -20.46 39.64
CA THR A 62 -7.77 -20.19 38.87
C THR A 62 -8.19 -19.50 37.58
N TYR A 63 -7.56 -18.37 37.28
CA TYR A 63 -7.71 -17.66 36.02
C TYR A 63 -6.41 -17.77 35.23
N ILE A 64 -6.51 -18.11 33.96
CA ILE A 64 -5.41 -18.04 32.99
C ILE A 64 -5.74 -16.85 32.10
N LEU A 65 -4.87 -15.85 32.11
CA LEU A 65 -5.00 -14.62 31.35
C LEU A 65 -3.92 -14.56 30.28
N ASP A 66 -4.28 -14.04 29.11
CA ASP A 66 -3.34 -13.89 28.02
C ASP A 66 -2.49 -12.62 28.21
N VAL A 67 -1.18 -12.78 28.08
CA VAL A 67 -0.22 -11.67 28.11
C VAL A 67 0.04 -11.21 26.68
N PRO A 68 -0.41 -10.03 26.28
CA PRO A 68 -0.16 -9.53 24.93
C PRO A 68 1.34 -9.47 24.60
N SER A 69 1.69 -9.92 23.41
CA SER A 69 3.08 -9.94 22.94
C SER A 69 3.53 -8.58 22.38
N PRO A 70 4.84 -8.30 22.37
CA PRO A 70 5.37 -7.17 21.63
C PRO A 70 5.09 -7.33 20.15
N ARG A 71 4.41 -6.34 19.53
CA ARG A 71 4.11 -6.33 18.10
C ARG A 71 5.39 -6.15 17.28
N GLY A 72 5.55 -6.86 16.17
CA GLY A 72 6.71 -6.77 15.29
C GLY A 72 6.90 -5.36 14.71
N GLN A 73 8.10 -5.05 14.27
CA GLN A 73 8.44 -3.77 13.65
C GLN A 73 8.07 -3.75 12.16
N ILE A 74 7.85 -2.54 11.62
CA ILE A 74 7.82 -2.30 10.19
C ILE A 74 8.97 -1.34 9.88
N THR A 75 9.88 -1.75 9.00
CA THR A 75 11.05 -0.95 8.62
C THR A 75 11.05 -0.64 7.13
N ASP A 76 11.80 0.38 6.75
CA ASP A 76 12.19 0.58 5.36
C ASP A 76 13.23 -0.47 4.92
N ARG A 77 13.67 -0.41 3.67
CA ARG A 77 14.68 -1.32 3.10
C ARG A 77 16.06 -1.23 3.75
N ASN A 78 16.36 -0.11 4.42
CA ASN A 78 17.63 0.21 5.05
C ASN A 78 17.59 -0.04 6.58
N GLY A 79 16.47 -0.55 7.11
CA GLY A 79 16.30 -0.81 8.54
C GLY A 79 15.81 0.40 9.35
N VAL A 80 15.45 1.52 8.69
CA VAL A 80 14.85 2.67 9.37
C VAL A 80 13.46 2.29 9.87
N SER A 81 13.22 2.45 11.17
CA SER A 81 11.94 2.08 11.79
C SER A 81 10.82 3.03 11.36
N LEU A 82 9.79 2.50 10.72
CA LEU A 82 8.56 3.19 10.33
C LEU A 82 7.45 2.97 11.37
N ALA A 83 7.42 1.78 11.98
CA ALA A 83 6.54 1.46 13.10
C ALA A 83 7.24 0.50 14.06
N GLN A 84 7.23 0.83 15.36
CA GLN A 84 7.88 0.04 16.41
C GLN A 84 7.11 0.09 17.71
N ASN A 85 7.53 -0.70 18.68
CA ASN A 85 7.04 -0.57 20.04
C ASN A 85 8.00 0.28 20.87
N ARG A 86 7.42 1.04 21.78
CA ARG A 86 8.14 1.71 22.85
C ARG A 86 7.68 1.14 24.18
N LEU A 87 8.63 0.85 25.06
CA LEU A 87 8.30 0.55 26.44
C LEU A 87 7.60 1.77 27.05
N SER A 88 6.43 1.55 27.60
CA SER A 88 5.61 2.55 28.27
C SER A 88 5.05 1.92 29.55
N TYR A 89 4.35 2.68 30.34
CA TYR A 89 3.87 2.23 31.63
C TYR A 89 2.41 2.64 31.83
N ASN A 90 1.59 1.71 32.36
CA ASN A 90 0.25 2.02 32.84
C ASN A 90 0.27 2.00 34.37
N LEU A 91 -0.40 2.98 34.97
CA LEU A 91 -0.65 3.02 36.40
C LEU A 91 -2.01 2.42 36.70
N ALA A 92 -2.06 1.51 37.66
CA ALA A 92 -3.29 0.82 38.02
C ALA A 92 -3.42 0.65 39.54
N ILE A 93 -4.64 0.44 40.01
CA ILE A 93 -4.99 0.19 41.42
C ILE A 93 -5.34 -1.29 41.56
N ASN A 94 -4.74 -1.98 42.53
CA ASN A 94 -5.16 -3.29 42.98
C ASN A 94 -6.18 -3.15 44.12
N PHE A 95 -7.35 -3.72 43.96
CA PHE A 95 -8.27 -3.85 45.09
C PHE A 95 -7.80 -4.97 46.01
N PRO A 96 -7.88 -4.79 47.35
CA PRO A 96 -7.59 -5.86 48.29
C PRO A 96 -8.51 -7.08 48.07
N THR A 97 -7.97 -8.25 48.30
CA THR A 97 -8.74 -9.51 48.23
C THR A 97 -8.85 -10.13 49.61
N PRO A 98 -10.02 -10.65 50.04
CA PRO A 98 -11.24 -10.84 49.26
C PRO A 98 -11.93 -9.51 48.92
N LEU A 99 -12.75 -9.48 47.82
CA LEU A 99 -13.51 -8.30 47.40
C LEU A 99 -14.74 -8.14 48.28
N ASP A 100 -14.56 -7.56 49.46
CA ASP A 100 -15.61 -7.41 50.51
C ASP A 100 -15.99 -5.93 50.78
N PHE A 101 -15.49 -4.99 49.99
CA PHE A 101 -15.87 -3.58 50.13
C PHE A 101 -17.32 -3.34 49.70
N SER A 102 -18.01 -2.51 50.46
CA SER A 102 -19.24 -1.89 49.98
C SER A 102 -18.95 -0.93 48.82
N ASP A 103 -19.96 -0.56 48.04
CA ASP A 103 -19.82 0.37 46.92
C ASP A 103 -19.15 1.68 47.34
N THR A 104 -19.56 2.25 48.47
CA THR A 104 -18.97 3.49 48.99
C THR A 104 -17.50 3.30 49.38
N GLN A 105 -17.16 2.16 50.00
CA GLN A 105 -15.78 1.83 50.35
C GLN A 105 -14.90 1.64 49.11
N ALA A 106 -15.39 0.92 48.10
CA ALA A 106 -14.65 0.70 46.85
C ALA A 106 -14.37 2.00 46.12
N VAL A 107 -15.38 2.90 46.01
CA VAL A 107 -15.17 4.23 45.42
C VAL A 107 -14.20 5.08 46.26
N GLY A 108 -14.40 5.13 47.57
CA GLY A 108 -13.52 5.91 48.46
C GLY A 108 -12.07 5.46 48.39
N PHE A 109 -11.83 4.14 48.40
CA PHE A 109 -10.51 3.54 48.25
C PHE A 109 -9.85 3.94 46.94
N ALA A 110 -10.55 3.78 45.80
CA ALA A 110 -10.02 4.11 44.50
C ALA A 110 -9.77 5.62 44.33
N ARG A 111 -10.69 6.47 44.82
CA ARG A 111 -10.57 7.94 44.76
C ARG A 111 -9.31 8.45 45.50
N GLU A 112 -9.06 7.95 46.70
CA GLU A 112 -7.85 8.29 47.46
C GLU A 112 -6.58 8.03 46.62
N LYS A 113 -6.49 6.88 45.96
CA LYS A 113 -5.34 6.50 45.15
C LYS A 113 -5.25 7.32 43.86
N ILE A 114 -6.41 7.55 43.18
CA ILE A 114 -6.50 8.37 41.97
C ILE A 114 -6.02 9.82 42.27
N ASP A 115 -6.47 10.41 43.36
CA ASP A 115 -6.10 11.78 43.71
C ASP A 115 -4.60 11.89 44.08
N LYS A 116 -4.06 10.93 44.85
CA LYS A 116 -2.64 10.86 45.15
C LYS A 116 -1.79 10.71 43.89
N ALA A 117 -2.18 9.79 43.01
CA ALA A 117 -1.50 9.57 41.73
C ALA A 117 -1.60 10.79 40.80
N GLY A 118 -2.75 11.45 40.76
CA GLY A 118 -2.95 12.68 39.99
C GLY A 118 -2.06 13.82 40.45
N ASN A 119 -1.90 13.98 41.78
CA ASN A 119 -0.99 14.96 42.36
C ASN A 119 0.47 14.68 41.99
N LEU A 120 0.92 13.43 42.06
CA LEU A 120 2.28 13.03 41.68
C LEU A 120 2.53 13.26 40.17
N LEU A 121 1.54 12.96 39.32
CA LEU A 121 1.64 13.16 37.87
C LEU A 121 1.41 14.62 37.43
N GLY A 122 1.07 15.53 38.34
CA GLY A 122 0.77 16.93 38.01
C GLY A 122 -0.46 17.12 37.12
N ARG A 123 -1.34 16.12 37.04
CA ARG A 123 -2.54 16.16 36.20
C ARG A 123 -3.73 15.44 36.82
N ARG A 124 -4.95 15.94 36.55
CA ARG A 124 -6.19 15.33 37.03
C ARG A 124 -6.50 14.05 36.25
N LEU A 125 -6.61 12.93 36.96
CA LEU A 125 -7.07 11.65 36.41
C LEU A 125 -8.60 11.60 36.45
N ARG A 126 -9.24 11.44 35.28
CA ARG A 126 -10.72 11.51 35.16
C ARG A 126 -11.30 10.10 35.00
N ILE A 127 -11.68 9.48 36.09
CA ILE A 127 -12.38 8.20 36.13
C ILE A 127 -13.68 8.40 36.89
N SER A 128 -14.81 8.02 36.32
CA SER A 128 -16.12 8.16 36.99
C SER A 128 -16.31 7.11 38.10
N ASP A 129 -17.11 7.44 39.12
CA ASP A 129 -17.48 6.50 40.18
C ASP A 129 -18.19 5.27 39.62
N GLU A 130 -19.01 5.45 38.59
CA GLU A 130 -19.65 4.35 37.86
C GLU A 130 -18.62 3.39 37.25
N THR A 131 -17.55 3.92 36.65
CA THR A 131 -16.46 3.10 36.08
C THR A 131 -15.72 2.33 37.19
N ILE A 132 -15.44 2.97 38.32
CA ILE A 132 -14.82 2.34 39.48
C ILE A 132 -15.70 1.18 40.00
N LEU A 133 -16.98 1.44 40.23
CA LEU A 133 -17.91 0.44 40.74
C LEU A 133 -18.11 -0.73 39.77
N ARG A 134 -18.30 -0.45 38.48
CA ARG A 134 -18.43 -1.49 37.46
C ARG A 134 -17.18 -2.37 37.42
N HIS A 135 -16.00 -1.77 37.46
CA HIS A 135 -14.74 -2.52 37.51
C HIS A 135 -14.65 -3.34 38.79
N TYR A 136 -14.88 -2.75 39.96
CA TYR A 136 -14.79 -3.45 41.23
C TYR A 136 -15.72 -4.66 41.31
N ARG A 137 -16.97 -4.50 40.88
CA ARG A 137 -17.98 -5.58 40.90
C ARG A 137 -17.70 -6.73 39.95
N ASN A 138 -17.26 -6.40 38.73
CA ASN A 138 -17.12 -7.37 37.66
C ASN A 138 -15.66 -7.87 37.52
N ARG A 139 -14.70 -7.02 37.80
CA ARG A 139 -13.29 -7.20 37.47
C ARG A 139 -12.31 -6.85 38.61
N GLY A 140 -12.79 -6.76 39.81
CA GLY A 140 -12.01 -6.31 40.98
C GLY A 140 -10.76 -7.15 41.28
N ILE A 141 -10.68 -8.38 40.77
CA ILE A 141 -9.48 -9.20 40.82
C ILE A 141 -8.37 -8.74 39.85
N MET A 142 -8.74 -7.91 38.87
CA MET A 142 -7.80 -7.29 37.92
C MET A 142 -7.49 -5.87 38.38
N PRO A 143 -6.29 -5.35 38.12
CA PRO A 143 -5.97 -3.97 38.42
C PRO A 143 -6.84 -3.00 37.62
N LEU A 144 -7.38 -1.96 38.28
CA LEU A 144 -8.07 -0.85 37.62
C LEU A 144 -7.05 0.13 37.05
N GLU A 145 -6.94 0.22 35.73
CA GLU A 145 -6.07 1.20 35.08
C GLU A 145 -6.58 2.64 35.31
N ILE A 146 -5.72 3.50 35.87
CA ILE A 146 -6.04 4.89 36.19
C ILE A 146 -5.27 5.90 35.35
N ALA A 147 -4.12 5.52 34.81
CA ALA A 147 -3.38 6.28 33.79
C ALA A 147 -2.68 5.34 32.82
N GLN A 148 -2.73 5.68 31.53
CA GLN A 148 -2.14 4.90 30.44
C GLN A 148 -1.00 5.68 29.79
N ASN A 149 -0.01 4.94 29.24
CA ASN A 149 1.10 5.47 28.45
C ASN A 149 1.88 6.58 29.17
N LEU A 150 2.27 6.33 30.43
CA LEU A 150 3.16 7.24 31.16
C LEU A 150 4.45 7.43 30.35
N ASN A 151 4.84 8.68 30.17
CA ASN A 151 6.16 8.97 29.61
C ASN A 151 7.27 8.70 30.64
N GLU A 152 8.52 8.75 30.21
CA GLU A 152 9.65 8.41 31.08
C GLU A 152 9.79 9.36 32.29
N ALA A 153 9.43 10.63 32.14
CA ALA A 153 9.45 11.59 33.23
C ALA A 153 8.36 11.29 34.27
N GLU A 154 7.11 11.05 33.82
CA GLU A 154 6.00 10.64 34.68
C GLU A 154 6.30 9.31 35.39
N TYR A 155 6.93 8.35 34.69
CA TYR A 155 7.33 7.08 35.29
C TYR A 155 8.39 7.27 36.38
N LYS A 156 9.42 8.08 36.14
CA LYS A 156 10.47 8.37 37.13
C LYS A 156 9.90 9.05 38.37
N GLU A 157 8.96 9.98 38.21
CA GLU A 157 8.32 10.68 39.31
C GLU A 157 7.48 9.75 40.18
N ILE A 158 6.73 8.83 39.57
CA ILE A 158 5.77 8.01 40.30
C ILE A 158 6.36 6.71 40.87
N LYS A 159 7.37 6.11 40.23
CA LYS A 159 7.88 4.79 40.62
C LYS A 159 8.39 4.69 42.04
N ASP A 160 9.01 5.77 42.55
CA ASP A 160 9.61 5.82 43.89
C ASP A 160 8.62 6.32 44.96
N ASN A 161 7.45 6.85 44.53
CA ASN A 161 6.44 7.45 45.41
C ASN A 161 5.04 6.81 45.19
N LEU A 162 4.98 5.56 44.75
CA LEU A 162 3.71 4.86 44.49
C LEU A 162 2.82 4.82 45.74
N PRO A 163 1.54 5.25 45.63
CA PRO A 163 0.59 5.03 46.73
C PRO A 163 0.45 3.51 47.00
N PRO A 164 0.22 3.10 48.25
CA PRO A 164 -0.07 1.70 48.58
C PRO A 164 -1.19 1.15 47.65
N ASP A 165 -1.13 -0.12 47.33
CA ASP A 165 -2.09 -0.81 46.44
C ASP A 165 -2.15 -0.28 45.01
N THR A 166 -1.18 0.53 44.59
CA THR A 166 -1.01 0.90 43.18
C THR A 166 0.19 0.19 42.59
N ILE A 167 0.11 -0.10 41.32
CA ILE A 167 1.19 -0.75 40.54
C ILE A 167 1.46 0.03 39.27
N VAL A 168 2.72 0.04 38.88
CA VAL A 168 3.12 0.46 37.54
C VAL A 168 3.41 -0.78 36.72
N ARG A 169 2.65 -0.94 35.64
CA ARG A 169 2.77 -2.09 34.75
C ARG A 169 3.48 -1.68 33.46
N PRO A 170 4.60 -2.34 33.11
CA PRO A 170 5.22 -2.11 31.81
C PRO A 170 4.31 -2.65 30.70
N ILE A 171 4.16 -1.87 29.64
CA ILE A 171 3.41 -2.24 28.42
C ILE A 171 4.23 -1.86 27.20
N TYR A 172 3.89 -2.47 26.06
CA TYR A 172 4.43 -2.09 24.76
C TYR A 172 3.43 -1.22 24.03
N ALA A 173 3.72 0.10 23.95
CA ALA A 173 2.92 1.05 23.19
C ALA A 173 3.41 1.11 21.74
N ARG A 174 2.49 0.96 20.76
CA ARG A 174 2.82 1.17 19.34
C ARG A 174 3.19 2.63 19.11
N VAL A 175 4.25 2.88 18.34
CA VAL A 175 4.70 4.22 17.98
C VAL A 175 5.20 4.24 16.53
N TYR A 176 4.92 5.35 15.86
CA TYR A 176 5.38 5.65 14.50
C TYR A 176 6.41 6.79 14.61
N PRO A 177 7.72 6.45 14.65
CA PRO A 177 8.77 7.40 15.05
C PRO A 177 8.87 8.62 14.14
N SER A 178 8.60 8.43 12.86
CA SER A 178 8.65 9.47 11.83
C SER A 178 7.32 10.21 11.62
N GLY A 179 6.36 10.06 12.56
CA GLY A 179 5.06 10.74 12.52
C GLY A 179 4.27 10.37 11.26
N LYS A 180 3.98 11.37 10.42
CA LYS A 180 3.15 11.20 9.21
C LYS A 180 3.81 10.45 8.06
N LEU A 181 5.12 10.20 8.13
CA LEU A 181 5.88 9.55 7.04
C LEU A 181 5.28 8.18 6.67
N ALA A 182 4.96 8.01 5.40
CA ALA A 182 4.32 6.81 4.85
C ALA A 182 3.04 6.39 5.58
N GLY A 183 2.34 7.31 6.26
CA GLY A 183 1.22 7.01 7.14
C GLY A 183 0.09 6.23 6.47
N GLN A 184 -0.20 6.51 5.19
CA GLN A 184 -1.23 5.81 4.42
C GLN A 184 -0.76 4.43 3.91
N VAL A 185 0.55 4.16 3.89
CA VAL A 185 1.13 2.86 3.53
C VAL A 185 1.26 1.97 4.75
N ILE A 186 1.85 2.51 5.83
CA ILE A 186 2.04 1.79 7.09
C ILE A 186 0.67 1.51 7.73
N GLY A 187 -0.23 2.49 7.69
CA GLY A 187 -1.50 2.42 8.35
C GLY A 187 -1.37 2.69 9.85
N TYR A 188 -2.33 2.21 10.62
CA TYR A 188 -2.38 2.41 12.06
C TYR A 188 -2.99 1.22 12.77
N THR A 189 -2.74 1.14 14.09
CA THR A 189 -3.38 0.17 14.97
C THR A 189 -4.51 0.82 15.76
N GLY A 190 -5.49 0.02 16.15
CA GLY A 190 -6.57 0.40 17.06
C GLY A 190 -6.78 -0.68 18.12
N LYS A 191 -7.49 -0.37 19.19
CA LYS A 191 -7.79 -1.35 20.25
C LYS A 191 -8.56 -2.53 19.68
N THR A 192 -8.21 -3.73 20.10
CA THR A 192 -8.94 -4.97 19.79
C THR A 192 -10.20 -5.03 20.67
N GLY A 193 -11.36 -5.17 20.04
CA GLY A 193 -12.62 -5.33 20.73
C GLY A 193 -13.07 -4.11 21.57
N ARG A 194 -14.10 -4.31 22.41
CA ARG A 194 -14.48 -3.38 23.49
C ARG A 194 -13.70 -3.75 24.74
N ASN A 195 -13.39 -2.75 25.59
CA ASN A 195 -12.94 -3.09 26.94
C ASN A 195 -14.00 -4.00 27.58
N PRO A 196 -13.62 -5.18 28.07
CA PRO A 196 -14.58 -6.08 28.68
C PRO A 196 -15.17 -5.41 29.93
N ASP A 197 -16.51 -5.32 29.99
CA ASP A 197 -17.25 -4.75 31.13
C ASP A 197 -17.84 -5.86 32.03
N GLY A 198 -17.75 -7.11 31.58
CA GLY A 198 -18.24 -8.30 32.26
C GLY A 198 -17.29 -8.88 33.28
N ILE A 199 -17.68 -10.05 33.83
CA ILE A 199 -16.85 -10.84 34.74
C ILE A 199 -15.62 -11.35 33.99
N VAL A 200 -14.48 -11.41 34.67
CA VAL A 200 -13.22 -11.91 34.09
C VAL A 200 -13.36 -13.38 33.69
N ASP A 201 -13.06 -13.68 32.44
CA ASP A 201 -13.01 -15.02 31.89
C ASP A 201 -11.56 -15.47 31.62
N ASN A 202 -11.36 -16.79 31.49
CA ASN A 202 -10.08 -17.33 31.05
C ASN A 202 -9.74 -16.87 29.64
N HIS A 203 -8.45 -16.66 29.36
CA HIS A 203 -7.91 -16.18 28.09
C HIS A 203 -8.33 -14.74 27.70
N GLU A 204 -8.84 -13.97 28.68
CA GLU A 204 -8.88 -12.54 28.49
C GLU A 204 -7.46 -11.94 28.54
N THR A 205 -7.24 -10.92 27.73
CA THR A 205 -5.94 -10.22 27.74
C THR A 205 -5.73 -9.44 29.02
N LEU A 206 -4.54 -9.56 29.60
CA LEU A 206 -4.15 -8.91 30.87
C LEU A 206 -4.20 -7.37 30.78
N TRP A 207 -4.01 -6.81 29.59
CA TRP A 207 -4.22 -5.40 29.23
C TRP A 207 -4.74 -5.30 27.80
N PRO A 208 -5.34 -4.15 27.42
CA PRO A 208 -5.87 -3.96 26.08
C PRO A 208 -4.79 -4.15 25.00
N GLU A 209 -5.11 -4.95 24.01
CA GLU A 209 -4.28 -5.21 22.84
C GLU A 209 -4.67 -4.30 21.68
N THR A 210 -3.79 -4.21 20.68
CA THR A 210 -4.04 -3.46 19.45
C THR A 210 -3.92 -4.36 18.23
N GLU A 211 -4.81 -4.12 17.25
CA GLU A 211 -4.78 -4.78 15.95
C GLU A 211 -4.60 -3.76 14.83
N GLY A 212 -4.06 -4.20 13.71
CA GLY A 212 -3.92 -3.36 12.51
C GLY A 212 -5.26 -3.04 11.88
N ARG A 213 -5.53 -1.76 11.63
CA ARG A 213 -6.80 -1.25 11.08
C ARG A 213 -6.69 -0.83 9.62
N GLU A 214 -5.52 -0.37 9.19
CA GLU A 214 -5.22 0.07 7.83
C GLU A 214 -3.78 -0.27 7.44
N GLY A 215 -3.48 -0.21 6.14
CA GLY A 215 -2.14 -0.33 5.60
C GLY A 215 -1.47 -1.67 5.84
N LEU A 216 -0.14 -1.65 5.97
CA LEU A 216 0.67 -2.83 6.28
C LEU A 216 0.37 -3.38 7.69
N GLU A 217 0.03 -2.50 8.63
CA GLU A 217 -0.43 -2.92 9.97
C GLU A 217 -1.62 -3.87 9.89
N GLN A 218 -2.57 -3.62 8.99
CA GLN A 218 -3.73 -4.47 8.79
C GLN A 218 -3.40 -5.73 7.99
N THR A 219 -2.65 -5.58 6.90
CA THR A 219 -2.38 -6.70 6.00
C THR A 219 -1.50 -7.76 6.66
N PHE A 220 -0.54 -7.33 7.46
CA PHE A 220 0.39 -8.21 8.18
C PHE A 220 0.03 -8.38 9.66
N ASN A 221 -1.24 -8.11 10.04
CA ASN A 221 -1.65 -8.13 11.43
C ASN A 221 -1.25 -9.42 12.16
N ASP A 222 -1.57 -10.57 11.59
CA ASP A 222 -1.33 -11.87 12.22
C ASP A 222 0.17 -12.17 12.41
N MET A 223 1.00 -11.71 11.47
CA MET A 223 2.45 -11.86 11.59
C MET A 223 3.05 -10.87 12.59
N LEU A 224 2.52 -9.64 12.62
CA LEU A 224 3.00 -8.59 13.50
C LEU A 224 2.58 -8.81 14.96
N THR A 225 1.44 -9.45 15.24
CA THR A 225 0.88 -9.57 16.60
C THR A 225 1.73 -10.50 17.49
N GLY A 226 2.30 -11.58 16.94
CA GLY A 226 3.05 -12.58 17.73
C GLY A 226 2.13 -13.55 18.48
N LYS A 227 2.68 -14.23 19.50
CA LYS A 227 1.93 -15.19 20.30
C LYS A 227 1.81 -14.69 21.74
N HIS A 228 0.62 -14.80 22.30
CA HIS A 228 0.37 -14.43 23.69
C HIS A 228 1.15 -15.33 24.64
N GLY A 229 1.57 -14.76 25.75
CA GLY A 229 1.99 -15.51 26.93
C GLY A 229 0.79 -15.85 27.81
N GLU A 230 1.01 -16.65 28.86
CA GLU A 230 -0.01 -17.03 29.81
C GLU A 230 0.37 -16.59 31.23
N TYR A 231 -0.58 -15.91 31.89
CA TYR A 231 -0.45 -15.45 33.28
C TYR A 231 -1.52 -16.08 34.16
N LYS A 232 -1.09 -16.79 35.22
CA LYS A 232 -1.98 -17.52 36.12
C LYS A 232 -2.21 -16.74 37.39
N LEU A 233 -3.49 -16.49 37.73
CA LEU A 233 -3.94 -16.01 39.02
C LEU A 233 -4.67 -17.13 39.77
N THR A 234 -4.34 -17.35 41.05
CA THR A 234 -4.99 -18.36 41.88
C THR A 234 -5.52 -17.72 43.15
N PHE A 235 -6.75 -18.07 43.52
CA PHE A 235 -7.45 -17.62 44.70
C PHE A 235 -7.84 -18.83 45.55
N ASP A 236 -7.81 -18.66 46.88
CA ASP A 236 -8.30 -19.67 47.82
C ASP A 236 -9.84 -19.67 47.89
N LYS A 237 -10.37 -20.55 48.75
CA LYS A 237 -11.82 -20.67 49.01
C LYS A 237 -12.46 -19.40 49.59
N ASP A 238 -11.65 -18.56 50.26
CA ASP A 238 -12.10 -17.32 50.86
C ASP A 238 -11.99 -16.13 49.90
N GLY A 239 -11.54 -16.37 48.66
CA GLY A 239 -11.35 -15.34 47.63
C GLY A 239 -10.07 -14.53 47.79
N ARG A 240 -9.10 -14.97 48.60
CA ARG A 240 -7.80 -14.32 48.74
C ARG A 240 -6.88 -14.78 47.61
N LYS A 241 -6.19 -13.85 46.97
CA LYS A 241 -5.16 -14.18 45.97
C LYS A 241 -4.00 -14.90 46.66
N THR A 242 -3.74 -16.13 46.27
CA THR A 242 -2.67 -16.99 46.84
C THR A 242 -1.44 -17.05 45.94
N SER A 243 -1.59 -16.87 44.64
CA SER A 243 -0.47 -16.92 43.69
C SER A 243 -0.77 -16.08 42.45
N GLU A 244 0.27 -15.48 41.89
CA GLU A 244 0.29 -14.93 40.56
C GLU A 244 1.62 -15.29 39.88
N LYS A 245 1.56 -15.82 38.66
CA LYS A 245 2.76 -16.32 37.97
C LYS A 245 2.60 -16.26 36.46
N LEU A 246 3.65 -15.75 35.77
CA LEU A 246 3.82 -15.97 34.34
C LEU A 246 4.17 -17.44 34.09
N ILE A 247 3.32 -18.16 33.36
CA ILE A 247 3.52 -19.57 33.01
C ILE A 247 4.31 -19.69 31.72
N THR A 248 3.83 -18.98 30.69
CA THR A 248 4.42 -18.96 29.36
C THR A 248 4.77 -17.52 29.00
N PRO A 249 6.02 -17.19 28.65
CA PRO A 249 6.36 -15.84 28.18
C PRO A 249 5.75 -15.59 26.80
N PRO A 250 5.34 -14.34 26.48
CA PRO A 250 4.86 -14.01 25.13
C PRO A 250 6.01 -14.06 24.12
N GLU A 251 5.70 -14.52 22.89
CA GLU A 251 6.65 -14.53 21.77
C GLU A 251 6.43 -13.27 20.90
N PRO A 252 7.46 -12.45 20.64
CA PRO A 252 7.34 -11.26 19.79
C PRO A 252 6.83 -11.58 18.38
N GLY A 253 6.06 -10.64 17.81
CA GLY A 253 5.66 -10.72 16.42
C GLY A 253 6.82 -10.58 15.45
N TYR A 254 6.62 -11.01 14.22
CA TYR A 254 7.61 -10.90 13.15
C TYR A 254 7.75 -9.46 12.65
N ASN A 255 8.94 -9.07 12.25
CA ASN A 255 9.23 -7.80 11.64
C ASN A 255 8.94 -7.84 10.13
N VAL A 256 8.39 -6.77 9.59
CA VAL A 256 8.12 -6.58 8.16
C VAL A 256 9.12 -5.57 7.61
N VAL A 257 9.97 -6.00 6.68
CA VAL A 257 10.92 -5.15 5.96
C VAL A 257 10.29 -4.77 4.63
N THR A 258 10.07 -3.47 4.42
CA THR A 258 9.48 -2.95 3.18
C THR A 258 10.54 -2.70 2.12
N THR A 259 10.11 -2.43 0.87
CA THR A 259 10.99 -1.94 -0.19
C THR A 259 11.11 -0.42 -0.19
N LEU A 260 10.32 0.28 0.64
CA LEU A 260 10.40 1.74 0.75
C LEU A 260 11.80 2.19 1.13
N ASP A 261 12.21 3.31 0.58
CA ASP A 261 13.34 4.10 1.06
C ASP A 261 12.79 5.31 1.82
N ALA A 262 13.05 5.37 3.12
CA ALA A 262 12.49 6.41 3.99
C ALA A 262 12.89 7.82 3.55
N ARG A 263 14.09 7.99 2.97
CA ARG A 263 14.57 9.28 2.46
C ARG A 263 13.81 9.68 1.20
N LEU A 264 13.64 8.78 0.23
CA LEU A 264 12.84 9.05 -0.98
C LEU A 264 11.37 9.32 -0.65
N GLN A 265 10.79 8.55 0.26
CA GLN A 265 9.43 8.77 0.74
C GLN A 265 9.26 10.15 1.38
N GLU A 266 10.20 10.55 2.24
CA GLU A 266 10.20 11.86 2.91
C GLU A 266 10.31 13.01 1.90
N LEU A 267 11.22 12.89 0.94
CA LEU A 267 11.38 13.89 -0.11
C LEU A 267 10.13 14.02 -0.99
N ALA A 268 9.51 12.89 -1.34
CA ALA A 268 8.26 12.87 -2.09
C ALA A 268 7.10 13.55 -1.31
N GLU A 269 6.96 13.25 -0.01
CA GLU A 269 5.95 13.89 0.83
C GLU A 269 6.20 15.37 1.03
N LYS A 270 7.45 15.80 1.23
CA LYS A 270 7.84 17.22 1.32
C LYS A 270 7.55 17.99 0.02
N ALA A 271 7.84 17.38 -1.13
CA ALA A 271 7.54 17.99 -2.43
C ALA A 271 6.03 18.18 -2.64
N LEU A 272 5.23 17.18 -2.24
CA LEU A 272 3.77 17.26 -2.24
C LEU A 272 3.26 18.33 -1.26
N GLU A 273 3.73 18.32 -0.01
CA GLU A 273 3.35 19.31 1.02
C GLU A 273 3.61 20.74 0.58
N ALA A 274 4.76 20.97 -0.07
CA ALA A 274 5.18 22.30 -0.50
C ALA A 274 4.41 22.81 -1.73
N LYS A 275 3.96 21.93 -2.62
CA LYS A 275 3.47 22.33 -3.95
C LYS A 275 2.06 21.84 -4.28
N ALA A 276 1.52 20.87 -3.56
CA ALA A 276 0.24 20.28 -3.87
C ALA A 276 -0.75 20.42 -2.71
N LYS A 277 -1.98 20.82 -3.03
CA LYS A 277 -3.07 20.69 -2.07
C LYS A 277 -3.48 19.21 -1.92
N ARG A 278 -3.57 18.52 -3.05
CA ARG A 278 -3.82 17.07 -3.14
C ARG A 278 -2.96 16.48 -4.25
N GLY A 279 -2.44 15.29 -4.04
CA GLY A 279 -1.62 14.66 -5.07
C GLY A 279 -1.01 13.33 -4.63
N ALA A 280 -0.13 12.81 -5.48
CA ALA A 280 0.64 11.61 -5.20
C ALA A 280 1.98 11.64 -5.94
N ILE A 281 3.01 11.04 -5.35
CA ILE A 281 4.27 10.72 -6.02
C ILE A 281 4.58 9.26 -5.75
N VAL A 282 4.81 8.50 -6.81
CA VAL A 282 5.23 7.10 -6.76
C VAL A 282 6.58 6.99 -7.43
N ILE A 283 7.51 6.29 -6.78
CA ILE A 283 8.85 5.99 -7.30
C ILE A 283 9.07 4.49 -7.21
N VAL A 284 9.47 3.87 -8.31
CA VAL A 284 9.77 2.44 -8.40
C VAL A 284 11.17 2.22 -8.95
N ASP A 285 11.80 1.13 -8.54
CA ASP A 285 13.06 0.66 -9.12
C ASP A 285 12.76 -0.14 -10.40
N PRO A 286 13.15 0.35 -11.57
CA PRO A 286 12.86 -0.32 -12.84
C PRO A 286 13.56 -1.67 -13.00
N SER A 287 14.61 -1.95 -12.23
CA SER A 287 15.40 -3.18 -12.35
C SER A 287 14.74 -4.39 -11.67
N ASN A 288 13.79 -4.16 -10.76
CA ASN A 288 13.24 -5.24 -9.94
C ASN A 288 11.75 -5.06 -9.54
N GLY A 289 11.15 -3.89 -9.79
CA GLY A 289 9.76 -3.57 -9.47
C GLY A 289 9.52 -3.17 -8.00
N ASP A 290 10.55 -2.87 -7.22
CA ASP A 290 10.42 -2.39 -5.85
C ASP A 290 9.81 -1.00 -5.82
N ILE A 291 8.83 -0.81 -4.96
CA ILE A 291 8.29 0.52 -4.65
C ILE A 291 9.24 1.17 -3.65
N LEU A 292 9.91 2.23 -4.08
CA LEU A 292 10.83 3.00 -3.25
C LEU A 292 10.12 4.13 -2.49
N ALA A 293 9.09 4.71 -3.11
CA ALA A 293 8.19 5.69 -2.46
C ALA A 293 6.77 5.52 -2.98
N LEU A 294 5.78 5.65 -2.06
CA LEU A 294 4.35 5.57 -2.34
C LEU A 294 3.63 6.69 -1.58
N ALA A 295 3.93 7.93 -1.96
CA ALA A 295 3.46 9.12 -1.27
C ALA A 295 2.08 9.56 -1.78
N SER A 296 1.18 9.89 -0.86
CA SER A 296 -0.10 10.53 -1.15
C SER A 296 -0.32 11.72 -0.22
N TRP A 297 -0.93 12.78 -0.73
CA TRP A 297 -1.12 14.04 0.01
C TRP A 297 -2.57 14.56 -0.12
N PRO A 298 -3.15 15.16 0.94
CA PRO A 298 -2.60 15.19 2.31
C PRO A 298 -2.55 13.81 2.94
N THR A 299 -1.74 13.68 3.98
CA THR A 299 -1.57 12.46 4.77
C THR A 299 -1.97 12.69 6.23
N TYR A 300 -1.84 11.69 7.07
CA TYR A 300 -2.12 11.77 8.52
C TYR A 300 -0.99 11.13 9.33
N ASP A 301 -0.90 11.51 10.60
CA ASP A 301 0.01 10.87 11.55
C ASP A 301 -0.68 9.64 12.19
N PRO A 302 -0.19 8.41 11.98
CA PRO A 302 -0.73 7.22 12.62
C PRO A 302 -0.72 7.25 14.14
N ASN A 303 0.15 8.02 14.79
CA ASN A 303 0.18 8.18 16.24
C ASN A 303 -1.13 8.78 16.79
N LEU A 304 -1.93 9.47 15.97
CA LEU A 304 -3.24 9.98 16.37
C LEU A 304 -4.23 8.86 16.77
N PHE A 305 -4.00 7.64 16.30
CA PHE A 305 -4.85 6.48 16.55
C PHE A 305 -4.38 5.64 17.76
N VAL A 306 -3.25 5.98 18.36
CA VAL A 306 -2.64 5.22 19.46
C VAL A 306 -2.76 5.97 20.78
N PRO A 307 -3.26 5.36 21.86
CA PRO A 307 -3.91 4.04 21.94
C PRO A 307 -5.31 4.03 21.32
N SER A 308 -5.91 5.19 21.13
CA SER A 308 -7.21 5.38 20.46
C SER A 308 -7.37 6.85 20.06
N ILE A 309 -8.03 7.08 18.92
CA ILE A 309 -8.39 8.42 18.46
C ILE A 309 -9.69 8.90 19.10
N SER A 310 -9.79 10.19 19.45
CA SER A 310 -11.06 10.76 19.90
C SER A 310 -12.08 10.84 18.76
N SER A 311 -13.38 10.73 19.09
CA SER A 311 -14.46 10.82 18.10
C SER A 311 -14.45 12.15 17.33
N GLU A 312 -14.08 13.26 17.99
CA GLU A 312 -13.99 14.59 17.38
C GLU A 312 -12.86 14.64 16.36
N ARG A 313 -11.67 14.10 16.72
CA ARG A 313 -10.51 14.08 15.82
C ARG A 313 -10.76 13.17 14.61
N LEU A 314 -11.38 12.01 14.83
CA LEU A 314 -11.75 11.10 13.73
C LEU A 314 -12.75 11.77 12.78
N LYS A 315 -13.79 12.41 13.30
CA LYS A 315 -14.76 13.17 12.50
C LYS A 315 -14.08 14.32 11.73
N SER A 316 -13.11 15.01 12.32
CA SER A 316 -12.33 16.04 11.63
C SER A 316 -11.60 15.47 10.42
N LEU A 317 -10.91 14.33 10.55
CA LEU A 317 -10.22 13.67 9.44
C LEU A 317 -11.19 13.14 8.36
N GLN A 318 -12.34 12.61 8.77
CA GLN A 318 -13.36 12.07 7.84
C GLN A 318 -14.10 13.16 7.05
N ASN A 319 -14.31 14.33 7.66
CA ASN A 319 -15.02 15.46 7.05
C ASN A 319 -14.08 16.45 6.36
N ASP A 320 -12.77 16.21 6.38
CA ASP A 320 -11.81 17.07 5.69
C ASP A 320 -12.03 17.00 4.17
N PRO A 321 -12.30 18.15 3.50
CA PRO A 321 -12.57 18.18 2.06
C PRO A 321 -11.39 17.72 1.21
N ASP A 322 -10.17 17.74 1.75
CA ASP A 322 -8.97 17.28 1.05
C ASP A 322 -8.69 15.78 1.27
N ILE A 323 -9.52 15.11 2.09
CA ILE A 323 -9.59 13.66 2.31
C ILE A 323 -8.21 13.06 2.63
N PRO A 324 -7.60 13.37 3.79
CA PRO A 324 -6.26 12.88 4.16
C PRO A 324 -6.19 11.36 4.37
N LEU A 325 -7.34 10.71 4.58
CA LEU A 325 -7.41 9.25 4.73
C LEU A 325 -7.38 8.50 3.39
N LEU A 326 -7.40 9.20 2.23
CA LEU A 326 -7.42 8.58 0.92
C LEU A 326 -6.00 8.38 0.36
N PRO A 327 -5.50 7.15 0.20
CA PRO A 327 -4.21 6.88 -0.43
C PRO A 327 -4.31 7.04 -1.96
N ARG A 328 -4.13 8.25 -2.46
CA ARG A 328 -4.31 8.61 -3.87
C ARG A 328 -3.39 7.83 -4.81
N ALA A 329 -2.23 7.43 -4.33
CA ALA A 329 -1.24 6.71 -5.11
C ALA A 329 -1.77 5.39 -5.71
N TYR A 330 -2.72 4.72 -5.03
CA TYR A 330 -3.19 3.39 -5.44
C TYR A 330 -4.72 3.15 -5.25
N ARG A 331 -5.42 3.99 -4.46
CA ARG A 331 -6.89 3.88 -4.25
C ARG A 331 -7.69 4.87 -5.11
N SER A 332 -7.05 5.65 -5.95
CA SER A 332 -7.72 6.60 -6.84
C SER A 332 -7.17 6.48 -8.25
N ALA A 333 -8.07 6.52 -9.22
CA ALA A 333 -7.72 6.50 -10.64
C ALA A 333 -8.23 7.77 -11.32
N TYR A 334 -7.43 8.30 -12.23
CA TYR A 334 -7.66 9.55 -12.92
C TYR A 334 -7.36 9.38 -14.42
N PRO A 335 -7.95 10.21 -15.30
CA PRO A 335 -7.53 10.23 -16.68
C PRO A 335 -6.04 10.62 -16.78
N PRO A 336 -5.22 9.85 -17.51
CA PRO A 336 -3.77 10.07 -17.59
C PRO A 336 -3.37 11.30 -18.42
N GLY A 337 -4.29 11.83 -19.25
CA GLY A 337 -3.97 12.88 -20.20
C GLY A 337 -2.81 12.46 -21.10
N SER A 338 -2.06 13.44 -21.56
CA SER A 338 -0.94 13.22 -22.50
C SER A 338 0.18 12.26 -22.03
N THR A 339 0.17 11.77 -20.78
CA THR A 339 1.10 10.69 -20.40
C THR A 339 0.75 9.37 -21.09
N PHE A 340 -0.52 9.18 -21.46
CA PHE A 340 -0.97 7.99 -22.18
C PHE A 340 -0.49 7.95 -23.64
N LYS A 341 -0.05 9.07 -24.21
CA LYS A 341 0.55 9.13 -25.54
C LYS A 341 1.75 8.20 -25.72
N ILE A 342 2.40 7.84 -24.62
CA ILE A 342 3.47 6.83 -24.59
C ILE A 342 2.93 5.46 -25.03
N ALA A 343 1.82 4.99 -24.43
CA ALA A 343 1.19 3.74 -24.79
C ALA A 343 0.64 3.75 -26.23
N VAL A 344 0.07 4.89 -26.65
CA VAL A 344 -0.42 5.09 -28.01
C VAL A 344 0.72 5.09 -29.03
N GLY A 345 1.85 5.73 -28.70
CA GLY A 345 3.05 5.74 -29.54
C GLY A 345 3.63 4.33 -29.73
N ILE A 346 3.73 3.57 -28.63
CA ILE A 346 4.15 2.15 -28.72
C ILE A 346 3.19 1.37 -29.63
N ALA A 347 1.88 1.49 -29.41
CA ALA A 347 0.88 0.79 -30.21
C ALA A 347 0.97 1.15 -31.71
N ALA A 348 1.19 2.43 -32.01
CA ALA A 348 1.26 2.93 -33.38
C ALA A 348 2.51 2.42 -34.11
N LEU A 349 3.67 2.44 -33.43
CA LEU A 349 4.96 2.00 -33.99
C LEU A 349 5.02 0.47 -34.10
N GLU A 350 4.70 -0.25 -33.03
CA GLU A 350 4.79 -1.72 -33.00
C GLU A 350 3.74 -2.42 -33.88
N SER A 351 2.59 -1.80 -34.15
CA SER A 351 1.62 -2.33 -35.10
C SER A 351 1.98 -2.06 -36.56
N GLY A 352 3.01 -1.25 -36.83
CA GLY A 352 3.36 -0.79 -38.18
C GLY A 352 2.33 0.17 -38.79
N ALA A 353 1.37 0.66 -37.98
CA ALA A 353 0.42 1.67 -38.46
C ALA A 353 1.09 3.02 -38.71
N VAL A 354 2.14 3.33 -37.93
CA VAL A 354 2.94 4.56 -38.07
C VAL A 354 4.42 4.15 -38.04
N TYR A 355 5.20 4.77 -38.92
CA TYR A 355 6.66 4.62 -38.91
C TYR A 355 7.31 5.86 -38.28
N PRO A 356 8.53 5.79 -37.72
CA PRO A 356 9.22 6.91 -37.06
C PRO A 356 9.26 8.21 -37.88
N ASP A 357 9.48 8.08 -39.18
CA ASP A 357 9.58 9.22 -40.11
C ASP A 357 8.23 9.69 -40.67
N ASP A 358 7.13 8.98 -40.41
CA ASP A 358 5.80 9.42 -40.83
C ASP A 358 5.46 10.77 -40.20
N ARG A 359 4.93 11.68 -41.04
CA ARG A 359 4.60 13.04 -40.62
C ARG A 359 3.11 13.27 -40.70
N PHE A 360 2.53 13.77 -39.60
CA PHE A 360 1.15 14.27 -39.57
C PHE A 360 1.14 15.74 -39.19
N GLU A 361 0.16 16.46 -39.72
CA GLU A 361 -0.03 17.90 -39.47
C GLU A 361 -0.40 18.15 -38.00
N CYS A 362 0.40 18.99 -37.33
CA CYS A 362 0.12 19.47 -35.98
C CYS A 362 -0.59 20.82 -36.02
N VAL A 363 -1.85 20.81 -36.39
CA VAL A 363 -2.70 21.98 -36.57
C VAL A 363 -3.53 22.29 -35.31
N PRO A 364 -4.10 23.50 -35.19
CA PRO A 364 -4.91 23.91 -34.03
C PRO A 364 -6.14 23.07 -33.77
N SER A 365 -6.71 22.44 -34.81
CA SER A 365 -7.86 21.55 -34.70
C SER A 365 -8.02 20.67 -35.92
N ILE A 366 -8.68 19.51 -35.74
CA ILE A 366 -9.09 18.61 -36.83
C ILE A 366 -10.56 18.22 -36.69
N GLN A 367 -11.19 17.84 -37.78
CA GLN A 367 -12.54 17.29 -37.80
C GLN A 367 -12.49 15.76 -37.72
N ILE A 368 -13.23 15.17 -36.76
CA ILE A 368 -13.42 13.72 -36.65
C ILE A 368 -14.92 13.47 -36.58
N GLY A 369 -15.48 12.93 -37.67
CA GLY A 369 -16.94 12.87 -37.82
C GLY A 369 -17.54 14.27 -37.82
N ASN A 370 -18.52 14.51 -36.98
CA ASN A 370 -19.22 15.82 -36.88
C ASN A 370 -18.66 16.73 -35.79
N LEU A 371 -17.56 16.35 -35.13
CA LEU A 371 -16.99 17.09 -34.01
C LEU A 371 -15.62 17.64 -34.33
N THR A 372 -15.32 18.83 -33.79
CA THR A 372 -14.02 19.49 -33.90
C THR A 372 -13.19 19.10 -32.66
N TYR A 373 -12.00 18.54 -32.88
CA TYR A 373 -11.04 18.17 -31.85
C TYR A 373 -9.89 19.20 -31.88
N HIS A 374 -9.60 19.78 -30.72
CA HIS A 374 -8.63 20.85 -30.61
C HIS A 374 -7.27 20.36 -30.11
N ASN A 375 -6.21 21.01 -30.59
CA ASN A 375 -4.90 20.93 -29.99
C ASN A 375 -4.82 21.85 -28.77
N TRP A 376 -4.01 21.51 -27.78
CA TRP A 376 -3.77 22.41 -26.64
C TRP A 376 -3.02 23.72 -27.03
N LYS A 377 -2.15 23.69 -28.06
CA LYS A 377 -1.52 24.85 -28.67
C LYS A 377 -2.40 25.40 -29.78
N LYS A 378 -2.57 26.73 -29.79
CA LYS A 378 -3.42 27.43 -30.79
C LYS A 378 -2.72 27.68 -32.14
N GLY A 379 -1.38 27.58 -32.20
CA GLY A 379 -0.61 27.84 -33.43
C GLY A 379 -0.44 26.55 -34.25
N ASP A 380 -0.34 26.71 -35.55
CA ASP A 380 0.08 25.66 -36.47
C ASP A 380 1.58 25.35 -36.25
N ARG A 381 1.93 24.08 -36.14
CA ARG A 381 3.30 23.59 -35.91
C ARG A 381 3.86 22.89 -37.15
N GLY A 382 3.06 22.76 -38.23
CA GLY A 382 3.40 22.01 -39.42
C GLY A 382 3.44 20.51 -39.23
N ALA A 383 4.03 19.84 -40.19
CA ALA A 383 4.12 18.39 -40.20
C ALA A 383 5.23 17.88 -39.24
N LEU A 384 4.86 17.15 -38.21
CA LEU A 384 5.75 16.59 -37.19
C LEU A 384 5.92 15.10 -37.37
N ASN A 385 7.11 14.57 -37.09
CA ASN A 385 7.33 13.14 -36.89
C ASN A 385 6.97 12.73 -35.44
N PHE A 386 7.11 11.44 -35.12
CA PHE A 386 6.73 10.91 -33.81
C PHE A 386 7.47 11.59 -32.65
N VAL A 387 8.82 11.69 -32.71
CA VAL A 387 9.62 12.34 -31.66
C VAL A 387 9.22 13.79 -31.43
N GLN A 388 9.05 14.55 -32.51
CA GLN A 388 8.62 15.96 -32.43
C GLN A 388 7.23 16.09 -31.82
N ALA A 389 6.29 15.24 -32.23
CA ALA A 389 4.92 15.23 -31.71
C ALA A 389 4.86 14.85 -30.23
N LEU A 390 5.67 13.88 -29.80
CA LEU A 390 5.77 13.49 -28.38
C LEU A 390 6.40 14.61 -27.54
N THR A 391 7.47 15.24 -28.06
CA THR A 391 8.16 16.37 -27.43
C THR A 391 7.22 17.53 -27.17
N GLU A 392 6.50 17.98 -28.20
CA GLU A 392 5.56 19.11 -28.12
C GLU A 392 4.19 18.72 -27.56
N SER A 393 3.96 17.42 -27.35
CA SER A 393 2.68 16.88 -26.91
C SER A 393 1.51 17.23 -27.82
N CYS A 394 1.71 17.19 -29.15
CA CYS A 394 0.71 17.60 -30.14
C CYS A 394 -0.52 16.67 -30.14
N ASP A 395 -1.69 17.16 -29.70
CA ASP A 395 -2.91 16.36 -29.63
C ASP A 395 -3.41 15.94 -31.01
N THR A 396 -3.42 16.87 -31.98
CA THR A 396 -3.93 16.60 -33.33
C THR A 396 -3.08 15.59 -34.08
N TRP A 397 -1.80 15.50 -33.82
CA TRP A 397 -0.95 14.43 -34.31
C TRP A 397 -1.41 13.06 -33.75
N PHE A 398 -1.59 13.00 -32.41
CA PHE A 398 -1.99 11.75 -31.75
C PHE A 398 -3.43 11.32 -32.08
N TYR A 399 -4.36 12.23 -32.39
CA TYR A 399 -5.67 11.87 -32.89
C TYR A 399 -5.56 11.14 -34.25
N GLN A 400 -4.75 11.65 -35.16
CA GLN A 400 -4.54 11.06 -36.50
C GLN A 400 -3.84 9.70 -36.38
N ALA A 401 -2.74 9.63 -35.64
CA ALA A 401 -2.00 8.39 -35.40
C ALA A 401 -2.88 7.34 -34.73
N GLY A 402 -3.63 7.71 -33.67
CA GLY A 402 -4.47 6.76 -32.95
C GLY A 402 -5.64 6.23 -33.79
N ILE A 403 -6.27 7.07 -34.62
CA ILE A 403 -7.32 6.60 -35.54
C ILE A 403 -6.72 5.65 -36.58
N LYS A 404 -5.53 5.95 -37.12
CA LYS A 404 -4.80 5.10 -38.07
C LYS A 404 -4.42 3.75 -37.45
N THR A 405 -4.01 3.75 -36.18
CA THR A 405 -3.67 2.54 -35.40
C THR A 405 -4.91 1.69 -35.08
N GLY A 406 -6.03 2.36 -34.75
CA GLY A 406 -7.23 1.68 -34.30
C GLY A 406 -7.24 1.40 -32.78
N ALA A 407 -8.42 1.03 -32.27
CA ALA A 407 -8.62 0.83 -30.83
C ALA A 407 -7.88 -0.41 -30.29
N GLU A 408 -7.89 -1.52 -31.05
CA GLU A 408 -7.42 -2.82 -30.59
C GLU A 408 -5.92 -2.82 -30.21
N PRO A 409 -4.97 -2.34 -31.06
CA PRO A 409 -3.56 -2.26 -30.69
C PRO A 409 -3.31 -1.31 -29.50
N ILE A 410 -4.05 -0.19 -29.42
CA ILE A 410 -3.92 0.77 -28.29
C ILE A 410 -4.33 0.11 -26.98
N ILE A 411 -5.46 -0.61 -26.97
CA ILE A 411 -5.97 -1.32 -25.80
C ILE A 411 -4.98 -2.44 -25.40
N GLU A 412 -4.52 -3.21 -26.37
CA GLU A 412 -3.59 -4.32 -26.14
C GLU A 412 -2.29 -3.81 -25.47
N TRP A 413 -1.67 -2.77 -26.01
CA TRP A 413 -0.46 -2.20 -25.45
C TRP A 413 -0.69 -1.51 -24.09
N ALA A 414 -1.83 -0.88 -23.89
CA ALA A 414 -2.20 -0.35 -22.58
C ALA A 414 -2.27 -1.48 -21.51
N LEU A 415 -2.91 -2.61 -21.85
CA LEU A 415 -2.97 -3.77 -20.96
C LEU A 415 -1.59 -4.44 -20.76
N LYS A 416 -0.77 -4.51 -21.82
CA LYS A 416 0.62 -5.00 -21.74
C LYS A 416 1.47 -4.15 -20.79
N LEU A 417 1.26 -2.85 -20.74
CA LEU A 417 1.92 -1.91 -19.82
C LEU A 417 1.36 -1.94 -18.39
N GLY A 418 0.29 -2.72 -18.15
CA GLY A 418 -0.28 -2.91 -16.81
C GLY A 418 -1.44 -1.98 -16.47
N PHE A 419 -1.90 -1.12 -17.36
CA PHE A 419 -3.11 -0.34 -17.16
C PHE A 419 -4.36 -1.26 -17.14
N GLY A 420 -5.39 -0.86 -16.41
CA GLY A 420 -6.63 -1.63 -16.31
C GLY A 420 -6.57 -2.87 -15.43
N ALA A 421 -5.49 -3.06 -14.67
CA ALA A 421 -5.31 -4.17 -13.73
C ALA A 421 -4.60 -3.71 -12.46
N LYS A 422 -4.85 -4.37 -11.33
CA LYS A 422 -4.13 -4.12 -10.08
C LYS A 422 -2.64 -4.45 -10.24
N CYS A 423 -1.78 -3.62 -9.69
CA CYS A 423 -0.34 -3.89 -9.60
C CYS A 423 -0.06 -5.07 -8.66
N GLY A 424 -0.94 -5.32 -7.69
CA GLY A 424 -0.89 -6.45 -6.77
C GLY A 424 -0.05 -6.18 -5.53
N ILE A 425 -0.11 -4.95 -5.01
CA ILE A 425 0.52 -4.60 -3.74
C ILE A 425 -0.25 -5.22 -2.56
N PRO A 426 0.41 -5.53 -1.43
CA PRO A 426 -0.24 -6.10 -0.26
C PRO A 426 -0.97 -5.02 0.57
N LEU A 427 -1.77 -4.17 -0.08
CA LEU A 427 -2.59 -3.14 0.54
C LEU A 427 -4.02 -3.27 0.07
N ARG A 428 -4.98 -3.09 0.98
CA ARG A 428 -6.39 -3.18 0.65
C ARG A 428 -6.86 -1.96 -0.15
N GLY A 429 -7.86 -2.17 -1.00
CA GLY A 429 -8.52 -1.08 -1.73
C GLY A 429 -7.75 -0.58 -2.94
N GLU A 430 -6.71 -1.27 -3.40
CA GLU A 430 -6.10 -0.98 -4.70
C GLU A 430 -7.15 -1.04 -5.81
N VAL A 431 -7.19 -0.01 -6.66
CA VAL A 431 -8.12 0.07 -7.79
C VAL A 431 -7.43 -0.29 -9.11
N GLU A 432 -8.20 -0.90 -10.01
CA GLU A 432 -7.68 -1.41 -11.30
C GLU A 432 -7.51 -0.32 -12.35
N GLY A 433 -8.08 0.87 -12.13
CA GLY A 433 -8.21 1.84 -13.22
C GLY A 433 -9.17 1.33 -14.30
N ARG A 434 -9.01 1.83 -15.53
CA ARG A 434 -9.86 1.43 -16.65
C ARG A 434 -9.19 1.69 -18.00
N VAL A 435 -9.20 0.69 -18.86
CA VAL A 435 -8.92 0.82 -20.29
C VAL A 435 -10.23 0.46 -21.02
N PRO A 436 -10.92 1.45 -21.62
CA PRO A 436 -12.21 1.21 -22.25
C PRO A 436 -12.04 0.35 -23.50
N ASN A 437 -12.93 -0.64 -23.67
CA ASN A 437 -13.03 -1.51 -24.82
C ASN A 437 -14.47 -1.56 -25.32
N ASP A 438 -14.74 -2.29 -26.40
CA ASP A 438 -16.08 -2.43 -26.97
C ASP A 438 -17.10 -3.00 -25.98
N GLU A 439 -16.69 -3.92 -25.12
CA GLU A 439 -17.57 -4.52 -24.11
C GLU A 439 -18.00 -3.49 -23.07
N TYR A 440 -17.02 -2.75 -22.53
CA TYR A 440 -17.28 -1.63 -21.60
C TYR A 440 -18.18 -0.57 -22.25
N MET A 441 -17.90 -0.16 -23.48
CA MET A 441 -18.69 0.86 -24.18
C MET A 441 -20.12 0.39 -24.44
N LYS A 442 -20.34 -0.88 -24.78
CA LYS A 442 -21.70 -1.46 -24.92
C LYS A 442 -22.43 -1.47 -23.57
N ALA A 443 -21.75 -1.83 -22.49
CA ALA A 443 -22.35 -1.88 -21.16
C ALA A 443 -22.72 -0.50 -20.62
N THR A 444 -21.88 0.52 -20.89
CA THR A 444 -22.00 1.86 -20.29
C THR A 444 -22.71 2.87 -21.20
N HIS A 445 -22.46 2.79 -22.52
CA HIS A 445 -22.93 3.76 -23.52
C HIS A 445 -23.85 3.15 -24.57
N GLY A 446 -24.14 1.83 -24.53
CA GLY A 446 -25.02 1.13 -25.47
C GLY A 446 -24.48 0.99 -26.89
N ARG A 447 -23.19 1.26 -27.14
CA ARG A 447 -22.56 1.26 -28.46
C ARG A 447 -21.11 0.77 -28.40
N ARG A 448 -20.51 0.49 -29.55
CA ARG A 448 -19.07 0.19 -29.67
C ARG A 448 -18.25 1.48 -29.65
N LEU A 449 -16.91 1.32 -29.56
CA LEU A 449 -15.96 2.39 -29.75
C LEU A 449 -16.12 3.03 -31.14
N LEU A 450 -16.08 4.34 -31.19
CA LEU A 450 -16.08 5.14 -32.43
C LEU A 450 -14.74 5.88 -32.55
N ASN A 451 -14.44 6.40 -33.75
CA ASN A 451 -13.22 7.20 -33.98
C ASN A 451 -13.05 8.36 -33.01
N GLY A 452 -14.14 8.97 -32.54
CA GLY A 452 -14.08 10.02 -31.52
C GLY A 452 -13.64 9.52 -30.15
N ASP A 453 -14.02 8.31 -29.77
CA ASP A 453 -13.57 7.68 -28.52
C ASP A 453 -12.09 7.30 -28.63
N ILE A 454 -11.66 6.75 -29.79
CA ILE A 454 -10.25 6.43 -30.07
C ILE A 454 -9.41 7.72 -30.00
N ALA A 455 -9.85 8.79 -30.60
CA ALA A 455 -9.17 10.08 -30.55
C ALA A 455 -9.01 10.58 -29.10
N ASN A 456 -10.08 10.58 -28.31
CA ASN A 456 -10.02 10.97 -26.89
C ASN A 456 -9.06 10.05 -26.12
N MET A 457 -9.14 8.73 -26.31
CA MET A 457 -8.23 7.77 -25.66
C MET A 457 -6.78 8.02 -26.08
N SER A 458 -6.52 8.41 -27.35
CA SER A 458 -5.16 8.66 -27.85
C SER A 458 -4.44 9.81 -27.16
N ILE A 459 -5.17 10.68 -26.46
CA ILE A 459 -4.60 11.75 -25.62
C ILE A 459 -4.84 11.50 -24.12
N GLY A 460 -5.29 10.30 -23.75
CA GLY A 460 -5.53 9.91 -22.36
C GLY A 460 -6.75 10.58 -21.73
N GLN A 461 -7.77 10.87 -22.53
CA GLN A 461 -9.05 11.44 -22.12
C GLN A 461 -10.21 10.45 -22.40
N GLY A 462 -11.43 10.85 -22.09
CA GLY A 462 -12.60 9.97 -22.17
C GLY A 462 -12.69 9.05 -20.95
N ASP A 463 -13.01 7.78 -21.19
CA ASP A 463 -13.27 6.82 -20.11
C ASP A 463 -12.02 6.13 -19.56
N ILE A 464 -10.83 6.41 -20.08
CA ILE A 464 -9.58 5.85 -19.57
C ILE A 464 -9.21 6.42 -18.20
N GLN A 465 -8.84 5.55 -17.27
CA GLN A 465 -8.42 5.93 -15.92
C GLN A 465 -7.24 5.06 -15.46
N VAL A 466 -6.23 5.69 -14.88
CA VAL A 466 -5.04 5.03 -14.34
C VAL A 466 -4.72 5.53 -12.93
N THR A 467 -4.08 4.69 -12.13
CA THR A 467 -3.54 5.11 -10.83
C THR A 467 -2.11 5.65 -11.01
N PRO A 468 -1.63 6.52 -10.10
CA PRO A 468 -0.22 6.92 -10.08
C PRO A 468 0.75 5.72 -10.03
N LEU A 469 0.40 4.68 -9.28
CA LEU A 469 1.20 3.45 -9.19
C LEU A 469 1.30 2.72 -10.54
N GLN A 470 0.19 2.56 -11.26
CA GLN A 470 0.20 1.96 -12.61
C GLN A 470 1.06 2.76 -13.58
N LEU A 471 0.98 4.09 -13.52
CA LEU A 471 1.74 4.94 -14.41
C LEU A 471 3.25 4.86 -14.09
N ALA A 472 3.65 4.85 -12.81
CA ALA A 472 5.05 4.66 -12.43
C ALA A 472 5.58 3.27 -12.87
N GLN A 473 4.76 2.22 -12.73
CA GLN A 473 5.09 0.87 -13.20
C GLN A 473 5.29 0.85 -14.72
N ALA A 474 4.41 1.49 -15.49
CA ALA A 474 4.55 1.58 -16.95
C ALA A 474 5.85 2.32 -17.35
N MET A 475 6.22 3.38 -16.63
CA MET A 475 7.51 4.07 -16.85
C MET A 475 8.70 3.15 -16.53
N GLY A 476 8.58 2.29 -15.51
CA GLY A 476 9.60 1.29 -15.16
C GLY A 476 9.85 0.28 -16.29
N ILE A 477 8.79 -0.18 -16.95
CA ILE A 477 8.88 -1.09 -18.10
C ILE A 477 9.64 -0.44 -19.27
N ILE A 478 9.37 0.83 -19.54
CA ILE A 478 10.04 1.56 -20.62
C ILE A 478 11.51 1.83 -20.24
N ALA A 479 11.75 2.19 -19.01
CA ALA A 479 13.08 2.47 -18.48
C ALA A 479 14.02 1.26 -18.61
N ASN A 480 13.53 0.04 -18.33
CA ASN A 480 14.35 -1.17 -18.34
C ASN A 480 14.36 -1.93 -19.68
N GLY A 481 13.72 -1.37 -20.73
CA GLY A 481 13.71 -1.98 -22.06
C GLY A 481 12.64 -3.06 -22.27
N GLY A 482 11.54 -3.05 -21.50
CA GLY A 482 10.38 -3.88 -21.74
C GLY A 482 10.09 -4.98 -20.70
N THR A 483 10.89 -5.12 -19.66
CA THR A 483 10.64 -6.13 -18.62
C THR A 483 9.59 -5.64 -17.64
N PHE A 484 8.50 -6.38 -17.51
CA PHE A 484 7.43 -6.11 -16.55
C PHE A 484 7.66 -6.90 -15.26
N TYR A 485 8.21 -6.26 -14.25
CA TYR A 485 8.36 -6.84 -12.92
C TYR A 485 7.06 -6.79 -12.11
N GLN A 486 6.84 -7.82 -11.27
CA GLN A 486 5.83 -7.78 -10.23
C GLN A 486 6.16 -6.65 -9.26
N THR A 487 5.22 -5.73 -9.08
CA THR A 487 5.38 -4.66 -8.10
C THR A 487 5.54 -5.23 -6.70
N ARG A 488 6.54 -4.78 -5.95
CA ARG A 488 6.88 -5.29 -4.63
C ARG A 488 6.94 -4.14 -3.62
N LEU A 489 6.20 -4.25 -2.52
CA LEU A 489 6.19 -3.28 -1.42
C LEU A 489 6.84 -3.85 -0.15
N VAL A 490 6.85 -5.16 0.00
CA VAL A 490 7.48 -5.86 1.13
C VAL A 490 8.61 -6.73 0.60
N GLN A 491 9.78 -6.59 1.19
CA GLN A 491 10.97 -7.35 0.83
C GLN A 491 10.98 -8.70 1.53
N GLN A 492 10.73 -8.69 2.85
CA GLN A 492 10.73 -9.90 3.65
C GLN A 492 9.99 -9.70 4.98
N VAL A 493 9.63 -10.84 5.57
CA VAL A 493 9.22 -10.97 6.97
C VAL A 493 10.30 -11.74 7.70
N GLN A 494 10.70 -11.27 8.86
CA GLN A 494 11.80 -11.84 9.65
C GLN A 494 11.43 -11.94 11.12
N THR A 495 12.09 -12.83 11.84
CA THR A 495 11.97 -12.95 13.30
C THR A 495 12.56 -11.70 13.98
N PHE A 496 12.35 -11.60 15.29
CA PHE A 496 12.93 -10.53 16.11
C PHE A 496 14.47 -10.49 16.05
N ASP A 497 15.13 -11.62 15.90
CA ASP A 497 16.58 -11.78 15.73
C ASP A 497 17.05 -11.75 14.26
N ASN A 498 16.21 -11.20 13.37
CA ASN A 498 16.47 -10.97 11.94
C ASN A 498 16.63 -12.23 11.07
N GLN A 499 16.14 -13.39 11.51
CA GLN A 499 16.10 -14.55 10.64
C GLN A 499 14.92 -14.45 9.66
N VAL A 500 15.18 -14.66 8.38
CA VAL A 500 14.15 -14.55 7.34
C VAL A 500 13.15 -15.71 7.45
N VAL A 501 11.89 -15.37 7.67
CA VAL A 501 10.76 -16.30 7.69
C VAL A 501 10.14 -16.43 6.30
N THR A 502 9.95 -15.30 5.63
CA THR A 502 9.39 -15.23 4.28
C THR A 502 10.13 -14.16 3.48
N ALA A 503 10.65 -14.52 2.31
CA ALA A 503 11.24 -13.57 1.37
C ALA A 503 10.37 -13.43 0.13
N TYR A 504 10.01 -12.21 -0.21
CA TYR A 504 9.29 -11.89 -1.44
C TYR A 504 10.29 -11.64 -2.56
N GLN A 505 10.46 -12.66 -3.42
CA GLN A 505 11.46 -12.62 -4.48
C GLN A 505 11.09 -11.63 -5.59
N VAL A 506 12.12 -11.04 -6.22
CA VAL A 506 11.97 -10.29 -7.47
C VAL A 506 11.45 -11.24 -8.55
N ARG A 507 10.39 -10.85 -9.24
CA ARG A 507 9.75 -11.69 -10.25
C ARG A 507 9.39 -10.87 -11.49
N ALA A 508 9.98 -11.22 -12.62
CA ALA A 508 9.51 -10.76 -13.91
C ALA A 508 8.17 -11.47 -14.24
N LYS A 509 7.11 -10.71 -14.49
CA LYS A 509 5.82 -11.24 -14.95
C LYS A 509 5.89 -11.64 -16.42
N ARG A 510 6.52 -10.79 -17.22
CA ARG A 510 6.70 -10.95 -18.66
C ARG A 510 7.75 -9.98 -19.19
N THR A 511 8.30 -10.26 -20.34
CA THR A 511 9.06 -9.28 -21.15
C THR A 511 8.20 -8.92 -22.34
N LEU A 512 8.05 -7.63 -22.59
CA LEU A 512 7.32 -7.13 -23.76
C LEU A 512 8.26 -7.18 -24.95
N ASP A 513 7.75 -7.64 -26.07
CA ASP A 513 8.46 -7.61 -27.36
C ASP A 513 8.38 -6.19 -27.93
N LEU A 514 9.26 -5.33 -27.44
CA LEU A 514 9.42 -3.95 -27.87
C LEU A 514 10.66 -3.86 -28.74
N SER A 515 10.51 -3.36 -29.96
CA SER A 515 11.65 -3.11 -30.83
C SER A 515 12.59 -2.08 -30.24
N SER A 516 13.89 -2.23 -30.50
CA SER A 516 14.90 -1.22 -30.08
C SER A 516 14.62 0.14 -30.72
N GLU A 517 14.10 0.15 -31.94
CA GLU A 517 13.72 1.37 -32.65
C GLU A 517 12.61 2.11 -31.92
N THR A 518 11.51 1.44 -31.53
CA THR A 518 10.42 2.03 -30.77
C THR A 518 10.91 2.58 -29.42
N LEU A 519 11.78 1.83 -28.73
CA LEU A 519 12.36 2.28 -27.45
C LEU A 519 13.24 3.53 -27.61
N ASP A 520 14.08 3.58 -28.64
CA ASP A 520 14.96 4.71 -28.91
C ASP A 520 14.17 5.98 -29.28
N GLU A 521 13.14 5.84 -30.11
CA GLU A 521 12.22 6.93 -30.48
C GLU A 521 11.48 7.48 -29.26
N LEU A 522 10.92 6.59 -28.43
CA LEU A 522 10.24 6.97 -27.20
C LEU A 522 11.17 7.71 -26.23
N ARG A 523 12.35 7.14 -25.96
CA ARG A 523 13.33 7.73 -25.04
C ARG A 523 13.79 9.09 -25.55
N THR A 524 14.10 9.20 -26.85
CA THR A 524 14.47 10.48 -27.48
C THR A 524 13.36 11.51 -27.31
N GLY A 525 12.12 11.16 -27.59
CA GLY A 525 10.98 12.05 -27.40
C GLY A 525 10.78 12.45 -25.94
N MET A 526 10.90 11.50 -24.99
CA MET A 526 10.76 11.76 -23.55
C MET A 526 11.91 12.63 -22.99
N ILE A 527 13.12 12.46 -23.46
CA ILE A 527 14.27 13.32 -23.13
C ILE A 527 14.00 14.75 -23.64
N ASN A 528 13.53 14.89 -24.88
CA ASN A 528 13.23 16.17 -25.47
C ASN A 528 12.03 16.88 -24.80
N VAL A 529 11.09 16.18 -24.21
CA VAL A 529 10.02 16.77 -23.37
C VAL A 529 10.62 17.58 -22.21
N VAL A 530 11.75 17.14 -21.65
CA VAL A 530 12.43 17.83 -20.55
C VAL A 530 13.46 18.84 -21.05
N ASN A 531 14.29 18.47 -22.04
CA ASN A 531 15.47 19.24 -22.42
C ASN A 531 15.39 19.88 -23.83
N GLY A 532 14.45 19.43 -24.69
CA GLY A 532 14.35 19.90 -26.08
C GLY A 532 13.63 21.24 -26.22
N ALA A 533 13.91 22.01 -27.28
CA ALA A 533 13.35 23.35 -27.53
C ALA A 533 11.85 23.35 -27.67
N GLY A 534 11.05 22.51 -27.71
CA GLY A 534 9.57 22.45 -27.73
C GLY A 534 8.98 21.75 -26.52
N GLY A 535 9.85 21.31 -25.62
CA GLY A 535 9.52 20.47 -24.48
C GLY A 535 8.52 21.09 -23.51
N THR A 536 7.76 20.26 -22.85
CA THR A 536 6.68 20.71 -21.94
C THR A 536 7.06 20.57 -20.45
N ALA A 537 8.25 20.05 -20.11
CA ALA A 537 8.69 19.76 -18.74
C ALA A 537 10.06 20.34 -18.39
N HIS A 538 10.44 21.51 -18.90
CA HIS A 538 11.74 22.12 -18.60
C HIS A 538 12.01 22.30 -17.11
N GLN A 539 10.95 22.47 -16.29
CA GLN A 539 11.08 22.60 -14.84
C GLN A 539 11.48 21.27 -14.13
N ALA A 540 11.52 20.15 -14.85
CA ALA A 540 12.06 18.87 -14.35
C ALA A 540 13.52 18.66 -14.71
N SER A 541 14.15 19.57 -15.47
CA SER A 541 15.57 19.46 -15.82
C SER A 541 16.45 19.54 -14.57
N LEU A 542 17.46 18.68 -14.53
CA LEU A 542 18.45 18.58 -13.45
C LEU A 542 19.85 18.82 -14.04
N ASP A 543 20.73 19.47 -13.26
CA ASP A 543 22.07 19.83 -13.72
C ASP A 543 22.97 18.60 -13.85
N ASN A 544 22.77 17.59 -13.00
CA ASN A 544 23.71 16.47 -12.80
C ASN A 544 23.22 15.15 -13.40
N VAL A 545 21.96 15.06 -13.86
CA VAL A 545 21.36 13.83 -14.38
C VAL A 545 20.33 14.15 -15.45
N GLU A 546 20.33 13.37 -16.52
CA GLU A 546 19.35 13.53 -17.58
C GLU A 546 18.04 12.81 -17.23
N VAL A 547 16.92 13.52 -17.38
CA VAL A 547 15.56 13.04 -17.08
C VAL A 547 14.81 12.80 -18.38
N ALA A 548 14.19 11.64 -18.51
CA ALA A 548 13.20 11.34 -19.54
C ALA A 548 11.81 11.36 -18.92
N GLY A 549 10.85 12.07 -19.54
CA GLY A 549 9.51 12.12 -18.98
C GLY A 549 8.45 12.63 -19.93
N LYS A 550 7.21 12.59 -19.50
CA LYS A 550 6.03 13.09 -20.23
C LYS A 550 5.10 13.80 -19.28
N THR A 551 4.71 15.02 -19.64
CA THR A 551 3.65 15.76 -18.96
C THR A 551 2.27 15.28 -19.38
N GLY A 552 1.30 15.38 -18.49
CA GLY A 552 -0.10 15.18 -18.77
C GLY A 552 -0.94 16.28 -18.11
N THR A 553 -2.07 16.59 -18.71
CA THR A 553 -3.11 17.44 -18.14
C THR A 553 -4.43 16.86 -18.58
N ALA A 554 -5.27 16.51 -17.62
CA ALA A 554 -6.55 15.90 -17.89
C ALA A 554 -7.65 16.57 -17.09
N GLN A 555 -8.81 16.70 -17.69
CA GLN A 555 -10.03 17.14 -17.03
C GLN A 555 -10.80 15.92 -16.54
N TRP A 556 -11.37 16.00 -15.35
CA TRP A 556 -12.12 14.90 -14.74
C TRP A 556 -13.21 15.40 -13.80
N GLY A 557 -14.17 14.53 -13.52
CA GLY A 557 -15.32 14.84 -12.71
C GLY A 557 -16.54 15.32 -13.53
N PRO A 558 -17.67 15.61 -12.86
CA PRO A 558 -18.87 16.10 -13.53
C PRO A 558 -18.63 17.47 -14.18
N LYS A 559 -19.24 17.74 -15.34
CA LYS A 559 -19.08 19.02 -16.09
C LYS A 559 -19.27 20.30 -15.26
N ASN A 560 -20.13 20.26 -14.23
CA ASN A 560 -20.39 21.40 -13.34
C ASN A 560 -19.41 21.50 -12.16
N LYS A 561 -18.53 20.52 -11.97
CA LYS A 561 -17.50 20.43 -10.92
C LYS A 561 -16.21 19.86 -11.47
N GLU A 562 -15.88 20.23 -12.70
CA GLU A 562 -14.70 19.74 -13.39
C GLU A 562 -13.41 20.17 -12.66
N ARG A 563 -12.49 19.24 -12.51
CA ARG A 563 -11.17 19.39 -11.88
C ARG A 563 -10.09 19.07 -12.90
N THR A 564 -8.87 19.47 -12.62
CA THR A 564 -7.70 19.13 -13.41
C THR A 564 -6.82 18.13 -12.68
N ALA A 565 -6.40 17.06 -13.35
CA ALA A 565 -5.32 16.18 -12.96
C ALA A 565 -4.08 16.56 -13.78
N ALA A 566 -3.05 17.09 -13.13
CA ALA A 566 -1.80 17.45 -13.77
C ALA A 566 -0.73 16.40 -13.43
N TRP A 567 -0.08 15.84 -14.47
CA TRP A 567 0.81 14.70 -14.38
C TRP A 567 2.22 15.01 -14.88
N PHE A 568 3.20 14.36 -14.27
CA PHE A 568 4.51 14.17 -14.85
C PHE A 568 5.01 12.77 -14.51
N ALA A 569 5.34 11.97 -15.53
CA ALA A 569 5.82 10.61 -15.34
C ALA A 569 7.02 10.33 -16.25
N GLY A 570 7.94 9.50 -15.78
CA GLY A 570 9.17 9.23 -16.50
C GLY A 570 10.16 8.40 -15.70
N PHE A 571 11.44 8.54 -16.03
CA PHE A 571 12.53 7.81 -15.38
C PHE A 571 13.85 8.59 -15.47
N LEU A 572 14.78 8.26 -14.58
CA LEU A 572 16.13 8.80 -14.56
C LEU A 572 17.10 7.85 -13.83
N PRO A 573 18.45 7.95 -14.10
CA PRO A 573 19.08 8.53 -15.26
C PRO A 573 18.61 7.88 -16.57
N THR A 574 18.80 8.55 -17.71
CA THR A 574 18.31 8.02 -19.00
C THR A 574 19.15 6.88 -19.56
N ASP A 575 20.44 6.85 -19.24
CA ASP A 575 21.41 5.85 -19.69
C ASP A 575 21.38 4.58 -18.83
N HIS A 576 21.24 4.72 -17.51
CA HIS A 576 21.16 3.63 -16.55
C HIS A 576 20.02 3.89 -15.55
N PRO A 577 18.76 3.66 -15.94
CA PRO A 577 17.62 4.04 -15.12
C PRO A 577 17.62 3.37 -13.75
N GLN A 578 17.63 4.20 -12.70
CA GLN A 578 17.57 3.78 -11.29
C GLN A 578 16.18 4.02 -10.70
N TYR A 579 15.47 5.00 -11.23
CA TYR A 579 14.16 5.42 -10.73
C TYR A 579 13.20 5.62 -11.90
N ALA A 580 12.03 5.01 -11.80
CA ALA A 580 10.87 5.36 -12.61
C ALA A 580 9.80 5.96 -11.70
N PHE A 581 9.11 6.99 -12.17
CA PHE A 581 8.23 7.77 -11.32
C PHE A 581 6.94 8.21 -12.01
N ALA A 582 5.92 8.51 -11.18
CA ALA A 582 4.74 9.24 -11.59
C ALA A 582 4.35 10.23 -10.48
N ALA A 583 4.17 11.49 -10.85
CA ALA A 583 3.69 12.55 -9.99
C ALA A 583 2.33 13.05 -10.48
N LEU A 584 1.38 13.18 -9.56
CA LEU A 584 0.04 13.70 -9.77
C LEU A 584 -0.19 14.91 -8.88
N TYR A 585 -0.69 15.97 -9.48
CA TYR A 585 -1.35 17.08 -8.78
C TYR A 585 -2.86 17.02 -9.05
N GLU A 586 -3.66 16.88 -8.00
CA GLU A 586 -5.12 16.93 -8.08
C GLU A 586 -5.61 18.35 -7.81
N GLY A 587 -6.07 19.04 -8.85
CA GLY A 587 -6.54 20.42 -8.77
C GLY A 587 -7.91 20.58 -8.12
N ASP A 588 -8.24 21.80 -7.72
CA ASP A 588 -9.58 22.19 -7.28
C ASP A 588 -10.54 22.34 -8.46
N VAL A 589 -11.84 22.44 -8.16
CA VAL A 589 -12.87 22.71 -9.17
C VAL A 589 -12.56 24.02 -9.90
N GLY A 590 -12.51 23.98 -11.22
CA GLY A 590 -12.21 25.13 -12.06
C GLY A 590 -10.74 25.57 -12.09
N SER A 591 -9.82 24.81 -11.48
CA SER A 591 -8.39 25.10 -11.55
C SER A 591 -7.85 24.79 -12.96
N ASN A 592 -6.95 25.63 -13.45
CA ASN A 592 -6.24 25.44 -14.71
C ASN A 592 -4.76 25.14 -14.43
N MET A 593 -4.48 23.87 -14.07
CA MET A 593 -3.14 23.41 -13.70
C MET A 593 -2.55 22.57 -14.83
N HIS A 594 -1.24 22.69 -15.06
CA HIS A 594 -0.54 21.97 -16.12
C HIS A 594 0.59 21.11 -15.55
N GLY A 595 0.79 19.91 -16.09
CA GLY A 595 1.80 18.97 -15.63
C GLY A 595 3.21 19.56 -15.59
N GLY A 596 3.58 20.35 -16.60
CA GLY A 596 4.91 20.97 -16.69
C GLY A 596 5.20 22.04 -15.64
N SER A 597 4.17 22.76 -15.17
CA SER A 597 4.31 23.84 -14.18
C SER A 597 3.97 23.42 -12.74
N THR A 598 3.36 22.25 -12.54
CA THR A 598 2.96 21.76 -11.22
C THR A 598 3.59 20.42 -10.86
N ALA A 599 3.38 19.36 -11.64
CA ALA A 599 3.88 18.03 -11.32
C ALA A 599 5.39 17.88 -11.61
N ALA A 600 5.90 18.46 -12.69
CA ALA A 600 7.31 18.40 -13.06
C ALA A 600 8.24 19.01 -11.98
N PRO A 601 7.95 20.21 -11.42
CA PRO A 601 8.78 20.76 -10.34
C PRO A 601 8.74 19.94 -9.04
N MET A 602 7.68 19.18 -8.75
CA MET A 602 7.65 18.30 -7.57
C MET A 602 8.69 17.18 -7.72
N VAL A 603 8.79 16.59 -8.91
CA VAL A 603 9.80 15.55 -9.22
C VAL A 603 11.20 16.14 -9.18
N ALA A 604 11.40 17.34 -9.75
CA ALA A 604 12.69 18.03 -9.70
C ALA A 604 13.17 18.23 -8.25
N ASP A 605 12.28 18.65 -7.33
CA ASP A 605 12.65 18.89 -5.94
C ASP A 605 13.13 17.59 -5.26
N VAL A 606 12.47 16.45 -5.52
CA VAL A 606 12.90 15.15 -4.99
C VAL A 606 14.29 14.80 -5.47
N PHE A 607 14.53 14.83 -6.79
CA PHE A 607 15.76 14.32 -7.36
C PHE A 607 16.94 15.31 -7.29
N LYS A 608 16.68 16.60 -7.17
CA LYS A 608 17.75 17.58 -6.81
C LYS A 608 18.42 17.24 -5.49
N GLU A 609 17.64 16.81 -4.49
CA GLU A 609 18.20 16.42 -3.18
C GLU A 609 18.90 15.05 -3.21
N ILE A 610 18.46 14.13 -4.08
CA ILE A 610 19.10 12.81 -4.26
C ILE A 610 20.46 12.97 -4.95
N TYR A 611 20.52 13.74 -6.05
CA TYR A 611 21.74 13.94 -6.83
C TYR A 611 22.58 15.15 -6.38
N LYS A 612 22.29 15.72 -5.20
CA LYS A 612 23.03 16.84 -4.63
C LYS A 612 24.46 16.43 -4.30
N GLY A 613 25.43 17.02 -5.00
CA GLY A 613 26.86 16.77 -4.79
C GLY A 613 27.42 15.60 -5.60
N GLU A 614 26.63 14.90 -6.38
CA GLU A 614 27.16 13.98 -7.39
C GLU A 614 27.81 14.80 -8.51
N LYS A 615 29.13 14.59 -8.72
CA LYS A 615 29.80 15.15 -9.89
C LYS A 615 29.30 14.42 -11.12
N VAL A 616 28.90 15.17 -12.15
CA VAL A 616 28.63 14.62 -13.48
C VAL A 616 29.83 13.75 -13.87
N ALA A 617 29.64 12.44 -13.94
CA ALA A 617 30.57 11.60 -14.66
C ALA A 617 30.57 12.13 -16.11
N SER A 618 31.70 12.71 -16.54
CA SER A 618 31.84 13.23 -17.88
C SER A 618 31.36 12.18 -18.87
N ARG A 619 30.32 12.54 -19.65
CA ARG A 619 29.76 11.71 -20.72
C ARG A 619 30.91 11.00 -21.44
N PRO A 620 30.96 9.65 -21.53
CA PRO A 620 31.78 9.02 -22.54
C PRO A 620 31.22 9.52 -23.88
N GLN A 621 32.05 10.28 -24.62
CA GLN A 621 31.69 10.64 -25.99
C GLN A 621 31.27 9.34 -26.68
N ARG A 622 30.03 9.30 -27.18
CA ARG A 622 29.53 8.22 -28.03
C ARG A 622 30.57 8.08 -29.16
N ARG A 623 31.42 7.05 -29.10
CA ARG A 623 32.23 6.67 -30.24
C ARG A 623 31.26 6.40 -31.36
N GLU A 624 31.21 7.27 -32.36
CA GLU A 624 30.58 6.96 -33.64
C GLU A 624 31.08 5.56 -34.03
N ARG A 625 30.19 4.62 -34.19
CA ARG A 625 30.55 3.33 -34.77
C ARG A 625 31.06 3.64 -36.15
N GLU A 626 32.37 3.53 -36.36
CA GLU A 626 32.96 3.44 -37.68
C GLU A 626 32.24 2.29 -38.38
N VAL A 627 31.44 2.63 -39.38
CA VAL A 627 30.87 1.67 -40.31
C VAL A 627 32.03 0.98 -40.99
N PRO A 628 32.21 -0.35 -40.87
CA PRO A 628 33.28 -1.01 -41.59
C PRO A 628 33.06 -0.78 -43.08
N GLU A 629 34.08 -0.19 -43.73
CA GLU A 629 34.11 0.00 -45.16
C GLU A 629 33.98 -1.38 -45.83
N VAL A 630 32.88 -1.63 -46.49
CA VAL A 630 32.65 -2.84 -47.26
C VAL A 630 33.65 -2.80 -48.42
N ARG A 631 34.75 -3.54 -48.31
CA ARG A 631 35.65 -3.78 -49.44
C ARG A 631 34.82 -4.40 -50.55
N ARG A 632 34.64 -3.67 -51.66
CA ARG A 632 34.13 -4.21 -52.88
C ARG A 632 35.09 -5.32 -53.33
N ALA A 633 34.58 -6.54 -53.53
CA ALA A 633 35.29 -7.62 -54.14
C ALA A 633 35.71 -7.18 -55.57
N GLU A 634 36.99 -7.31 -55.90
CA GLU A 634 37.47 -7.14 -57.24
C GLU A 634 36.85 -8.23 -58.15
N PRO A 635 36.55 -7.92 -59.44
CA PRO A 635 36.00 -8.89 -60.33
C PRO A 635 37.06 -9.97 -60.64
N VAL A 636 36.67 -11.23 -60.54
CA VAL A 636 37.46 -12.39 -60.99
C VAL A 636 37.52 -12.36 -62.52
N GLU A 637 38.70 -12.23 -63.07
CA GLU A 637 38.97 -12.43 -64.50
C GLU A 637 38.72 -13.90 -64.80
N GLU A 638 37.78 -14.19 -65.70
CA GLU A 638 37.64 -15.49 -66.32
C GLU A 638 38.80 -15.74 -67.28
N GLU A 639 39.67 -16.69 -66.95
CA GLU A 639 40.66 -17.21 -67.88
C GLU A 639 39.91 -18.12 -68.90
N ASP A 640 40.02 -17.70 -70.16
CA ASP A 640 39.57 -18.39 -71.35
C ASP A 640 40.52 -19.58 -71.64
N GLU A 641 40.09 -20.82 -71.33
CA GLU A 641 40.79 -22.03 -71.85
C GLU A 641 40.18 -22.44 -73.18
N SER A 642 40.81 -22.01 -74.24
CA SER A 642 40.72 -22.63 -75.54
C SER A 642 41.99 -23.43 -75.82
N ASP A 643 41.95 -24.77 -75.72
CA ASP A 643 42.39 -25.77 -76.73
C ASP A 643 41.99 -27.19 -76.25
#